data_f48ff753b6d4e9946f64d76c08457823
#
_entry.id   f48ff753b6d4e9946f64d76c08457823
#
_cell.length_a   1.000
_cell.length_b   1.000
_cell.length_c   1.000
_cell.angle_alpha   90.00
_cell.angle_beta   90.00
_cell.angle_gamma   90.00
#
_symmetry.space_group_name_H-M   'P 1'
#
loop_
_entity.id
_entity.type
_entity.pdbx_description
1 polymer ?
#
loop_
_entity_poly.entity_id
_entity_poly.type
_entity_poly.pdbx_seq_one_letter_code
_entity_poly.pdbx_strand_id
1 'polypeptide(L)'
;MKMKQNMKQSIKQCVILATIMTICGSMILTSCSEADNALMVTDDKPWTISADDMDPNVRPGDDFFMHCNGGYWQSTHVREDKPEIKSFVRTVVATEIKNKIADLTLPSLEVLKAHKALPKPTREELEALVTPRLQPLKEAATLEEAWRTTGQLVAEGLTFNFSLLISDFRGDFTAVMFPKELDIPLPDINAFTARFNRPEYNGLLTPLAGSDMTRGAESQQWPMLAAWCEGMGANPEHVVTWKTLVMEVTPYAEIAPYIQKWDDDLMALQAMDLESYKQAAYDIFLKSTVKEIESTANKTAEAIYDDYCNYEKNRVFAERYLTPALIEHTKEICLELKQTFANRLNRCTWIGAASKASALEKLDAMEFYIGKPDYWIEEAMPNLSASQSLAEDQLLLSKSRRHFETSLIGKPRRGNAFSYLILNNSMNLYEVNSAYMPGFNAMMIMPTMMMPPFMPNDANEAIIYAAAYFFGHEMTHGFDSRGALYDKNGEEIPIFVDQADLDRFKQLSQQLADCYSSLEVMPDQLPGVFNDGKYTLGENIADLGGVELAFEAYTNRLKRQGFEGNQLRLQQQRFYLAYAHLWQAKYNALYAQEFTQGRNELGAGKNVHSLERERVNGVVMNTDAWYDLFDVKPGDKLYRKPEERVHIW
;
A
#
# COMPACT_ATOMS: atom_id res chain seq x y z
N MET A 1 3.32 -23.08 -22.29
CA MET A 1 4.05 -21.95 -22.89
C MET A 1 3.28 -20.62 -22.73
N LYS A 2 1.97 -20.54 -23.03
CA LYS A 2 1.17 -19.31 -22.83
C LYS A 2 1.08 -18.84 -21.35
N MET A 3 0.98 -19.77 -20.39
CA MET A 3 0.93 -19.44 -18.96
C MET A 3 2.24 -18.83 -18.42
N LYS A 4 3.40 -19.26 -18.94
CA LYS A 4 4.71 -18.67 -18.61
C LYS A 4 4.92 -17.27 -19.22
N GLN A 5 4.27 -16.96 -20.32
CA GLN A 5 4.36 -15.67 -21.00
C GLN A 5 3.49 -14.60 -20.31
N ASN A 6 2.29 -14.97 -19.88
CA ASN A 6 1.41 -14.07 -19.11
C ASN A 6 1.96 -13.80 -17.69
N MET A 7 2.55 -14.82 -17.07
CA MET A 7 3.26 -14.68 -15.79
C MET A 7 4.48 -13.76 -15.90
N LYS A 8 5.25 -13.83 -17.01
CA LYS A 8 6.38 -12.91 -17.26
C LYS A 8 5.94 -11.46 -17.45
N GLN A 9 4.78 -11.22 -18.06
CA GLN A 9 4.29 -9.87 -18.33
C GLN A 9 3.69 -9.22 -17.07
N SER A 10 2.95 -9.97 -16.26
CA SER A 10 2.49 -9.55 -14.94
C SER A 10 3.66 -9.28 -13.98
N ILE A 11 4.68 -10.15 -14.01
CA ILE A 11 5.91 -9.97 -13.22
C ILE A 11 6.68 -8.73 -13.70
N LYS A 12 6.75 -8.43 -15.00
CA LYS A 12 7.39 -7.21 -15.52
C LYS A 12 6.72 -5.93 -15.01
N GLN A 13 5.39 -5.88 -14.96
CA GLN A 13 4.66 -4.73 -14.43
C GLN A 13 4.80 -4.60 -12.92
N CYS A 14 4.69 -5.72 -12.19
CA CYS A 14 4.95 -5.74 -10.75
C CYS A 14 6.40 -5.38 -10.41
N VAL A 15 7.36 -5.74 -11.25
CA VAL A 15 8.79 -5.48 -11.07
C VAL A 15 9.11 -3.99 -11.22
N ILE A 16 8.58 -3.33 -12.26
CA ILE A 16 8.76 -1.89 -12.45
C ILE A 16 8.09 -1.13 -11.28
N LEU A 17 6.86 -1.48 -10.92
CA LEU A 17 6.16 -0.90 -9.77
C LEU A 17 6.90 -1.15 -8.43
N ALA A 18 7.39 -2.37 -8.21
CA ALA A 18 8.12 -2.69 -6.98
C ALA A 18 9.47 -1.95 -6.89
N THR A 19 10.20 -1.81 -8.00
CA THR A 19 11.48 -1.08 -8.03
C THR A 19 11.29 0.40 -7.68
N ILE A 20 10.15 1.00 -8.06
CA ILE A 20 9.85 2.39 -7.77
C ILE A 20 9.35 2.60 -6.35
N MET A 21 8.46 1.72 -5.89
CA MET A 21 8.01 1.78 -4.50
C MET A 21 9.15 1.69 -3.49
N THR A 22 10.30 1.20 -3.90
CA THR A 22 11.43 0.98 -2.99
C THR A 22 12.48 2.07 -3.07
N ILE A 23 12.52 2.85 -4.15
CA ILE A 23 13.23 4.13 -4.16
C ILE A 23 12.52 5.10 -3.19
N CYS A 24 11.22 4.93 -3.00
CA CYS A 24 10.37 5.74 -2.13
C CYS A 24 10.27 5.23 -0.68
N GLY A 25 11.18 4.38 -0.20
CA GLY A 25 11.10 3.82 1.14
C GLY A 25 10.07 2.69 1.21
N SER A 26 10.49 1.55 0.69
CA SER A 26 9.92 0.20 0.85
C SER A 26 8.67 0.11 1.71
N MET A 27 7.53 0.47 1.17
CA MET A 27 6.33 -0.19 1.58
C MET A 27 6.20 -1.45 0.74
N ILE A 28 6.64 -2.56 1.27
CA ILE A 28 5.99 -3.80 0.93
C ILE A 28 4.63 -3.70 1.63
N LEU A 29 3.68 -3.08 0.94
CA LEU A 29 2.29 -3.42 1.16
C LEU A 29 2.19 -4.90 0.76
N THR A 30 2.42 -5.79 1.70
CA THR A 30 1.81 -7.10 1.60
C THR A 30 0.32 -6.84 1.67
N SER A 31 -0.25 -6.45 0.53
CA SER A 31 -1.69 -6.45 0.40
C SER A 31 -2.15 -7.85 0.79
N CYS A 32 -3.05 -7.93 1.74
CA CYS A 32 -3.87 -9.12 1.96
C CYS A 32 -4.79 -9.37 0.74
N SER A 33 -4.39 -8.98 -0.45
CA SER A 33 -5.09 -9.16 -1.71
C SER A 33 -4.61 -10.40 -2.44
N GLU A 34 -4.67 -11.56 -1.81
CA GLU A 34 -5.00 -12.76 -2.57
C GLU A 34 -6.53 -12.89 -2.50
N ALA A 35 -7.20 -12.31 -3.49
CA ALA A 35 -8.55 -12.67 -3.83
C ALA A 35 -8.52 -14.10 -4.37
N ASP A 36 -8.31 -15.08 -3.50
CA ASP A 36 -8.71 -16.44 -3.78
C ASP A 36 -10.22 -16.41 -3.97
N ASN A 37 -10.70 -16.99 -5.06
CA ASN A 37 -12.10 -17.24 -5.38
C ASN A 37 -12.82 -17.86 -4.15
N ALA A 38 -13.23 -17.00 -3.22
CA ALA A 38 -14.00 -17.41 -2.08
C ALA A 38 -15.40 -17.74 -2.58
N LEU A 39 -15.77 -19.00 -2.47
CA LEU A 39 -17.15 -19.47 -2.63
C LEU A 39 -18.06 -18.60 -1.76
N MET A 40 -19.12 -18.11 -2.39
CA MET A 40 -20.16 -17.33 -1.75
C MET A 40 -20.65 -18.03 -0.49
N VAL A 41 -20.45 -17.41 0.65
CA VAL A 41 -21.20 -17.72 1.87
C VAL A 41 -22.19 -16.59 2.05
N THR A 42 -23.42 -16.87 1.76
CA THR A 42 -24.57 -15.98 2.03
C THR A 42 -24.99 -16.20 3.46
N ASP A 43 -24.41 -15.44 4.39
CA ASP A 43 -25.00 -15.25 5.71
C ASP A 43 -25.40 -13.79 5.83
N ASP A 44 -26.71 -13.53 5.69
CA ASP A 44 -27.37 -12.23 5.86
C ASP A 44 -27.43 -11.78 7.35
N LYS A 45 -26.46 -12.14 8.16
CA LYS A 45 -26.42 -11.67 9.54
C LYS A 45 -25.84 -10.26 9.60
N PRO A 46 -26.56 -9.29 10.17
CA PRO A 46 -25.94 -8.01 10.52
C PRO A 46 -24.78 -8.27 11.50
N TRP A 47 -23.68 -7.52 11.35
CA TRP A 47 -22.54 -7.65 12.26
C TRP A 47 -22.98 -7.29 13.68
N THR A 48 -23.01 -8.29 14.57
CA THR A 48 -23.33 -8.15 15.99
C THR A 48 -22.45 -9.11 16.77
N ILE A 49 -22.08 -8.75 18.00
CA ILE A 49 -21.44 -9.70 18.92
C ILE A 49 -22.52 -10.72 19.30
N SER A 50 -22.44 -11.91 18.72
CA SER A 50 -23.43 -12.98 18.97
C SER A 50 -22.94 -13.92 20.06
N ALA A 51 -23.84 -14.27 20.97
CA ALA A 51 -23.58 -15.30 21.97
C ALA A 51 -23.35 -16.68 21.32
N ASP A 52 -23.93 -16.93 20.15
CA ASP A 52 -23.77 -18.20 19.41
C ASP A 52 -22.36 -18.36 18.82
N ASP A 53 -21.64 -17.25 18.61
CA ASP A 53 -20.25 -17.27 18.14
C ASP A 53 -19.26 -17.58 19.26
N MET A 54 -19.66 -17.46 20.52
CA MET A 54 -18.82 -17.67 21.70
C MET A 54 -18.78 -19.15 22.13
N ASP A 55 -17.72 -19.54 22.84
CA ASP A 55 -17.66 -20.81 23.56
C ASP A 55 -17.59 -20.55 25.09
N PRO A 56 -18.68 -20.71 25.82
CA PRO A 56 -18.70 -20.47 27.26
C PRO A 56 -17.90 -21.49 28.07
N ASN A 57 -17.49 -22.63 27.46
CA ASN A 57 -16.67 -23.63 28.12
C ASN A 57 -15.18 -23.27 28.10
N VAL A 58 -14.76 -22.34 27.24
CA VAL A 58 -13.41 -21.82 27.19
C VAL A 58 -13.30 -20.60 28.11
N ARG A 59 -12.42 -20.65 29.11
CA ARG A 59 -12.21 -19.50 29.99
C ARG A 59 -11.50 -18.36 29.25
N PRO A 60 -11.88 -17.09 29.48
CA PRO A 60 -11.21 -15.94 28.88
C PRO A 60 -9.69 -15.97 29.07
N GLY A 61 -9.23 -16.31 30.28
CA GLY A 61 -7.82 -16.37 30.63
C GLY A 61 -7.04 -17.57 30.07
N ASP A 62 -7.73 -18.56 29.48
CA ASP A 62 -7.05 -19.70 28.85
C ASP A 62 -6.89 -19.51 27.33
N ASP A 63 -7.87 -18.89 26.68
CA ASP A 63 -7.86 -18.56 25.26
C ASP A 63 -8.97 -17.55 24.96
N PHE A 64 -8.62 -16.29 24.89
CA PHE A 64 -9.62 -15.25 24.71
C PHE A 64 -10.23 -15.25 23.30
N PHE A 65 -9.43 -15.58 22.29
CA PHE A 65 -9.93 -15.73 20.91
C PHE A 65 -10.99 -16.85 20.85
N MET A 66 -10.69 -18.02 21.41
CA MET A 66 -11.65 -19.14 21.39
C MET A 66 -12.83 -18.89 22.31
N HIS A 67 -12.65 -18.20 23.44
CA HIS A 67 -13.78 -17.77 24.27
C HIS A 67 -14.80 -16.94 23.47
N CYS A 68 -14.32 -16.00 22.66
CA CYS A 68 -15.17 -15.08 21.88
C CYS A 68 -15.67 -15.69 20.55
N ASN A 69 -14.91 -16.62 19.94
CA ASN A 69 -15.15 -17.10 18.58
C ASN A 69 -15.27 -18.62 18.47
N GLY A 70 -15.29 -19.34 19.60
CA GLY A 70 -15.27 -20.80 19.61
C GLY A 70 -16.52 -21.43 19.01
N GLY A 71 -17.70 -20.82 19.18
CA GLY A 71 -18.94 -21.25 18.53
C GLY A 71 -18.86 -21.10 17.01
N TYR A 72 -18.37 -19.95 16.52
CA TYR A 72 -18.08 -19.77 15.09
C TYR A 72 -17.06 -20.79 14.58
N TRP A 73 -15.98 -21.00 15.33
CA TRP A 73 -14.96 -21.98 14.97
C TRP A 73 -15.53 -23.39 14.82
N GLN A 74 -16.44 -23.81 15.71
CA GLN A 74 -17.07 -25.13 15.68
C GLN A 74 -18.10 -25.25 14.56
N SER A 75 -18.91 -24.21 14.32
CA SER A 75 -19.99 -24.22 13.32
C SER A 75 -19.52 -23.98 11.88
N THR A 76 -18.37 -23.30 11.68
CA THR A 76 -17.84 -23.01 10.36
C THR A 76 -17.06 -24.19 9.79
N HIS A 77 -17.25 -24.47 8.51
CA HIS A 77 -16.52 -25.51 7.81
C HIS A 77 -15.45 -24.91 6.90
N VAL A 78 -14.23 -25.44 6.98
CA VAL A 78 -13.12 -25.19 6.05
C VAL A 78 -12.67 -26.51 5.45
N ARG A 79 -12.11 -26.47 4.26
CA ARG A 79 -11.60 -27.66 3.56
C ARG A 79 -10.32 -28.14 4.23
N GLU A 80 -10.05 -29.44 4.15
CA GLU A 80 -8.84 -30.06 4.73
C GLU A 80 -7.75 -30.36 3.67
N ASP A 81 -8.11 -30.30 2.37
CA ASP A 81 -7.25 -30.72 1.27
C ASP A 81 -6.39 -29.59 0.68
N LYS A 82 -6.64 -28.34 1.04
CA LYS A 82 -5.86 -27.18 0.64
C LYS A 82 -5.93 -26.08 1.71
N PRO A 83 -4.98 -25.12 1.72
CA PRO A 83 -5.04 -23.97 2.62
C PRO A 83 -6.35 -23.21 2.45
N GLU A 84 -7.08 -23.02 3.55
CA GLU A 84 -8.33 -22.24 3.57
C GLU A 84 -8.52 -21.52 4.89
N ILE A 85 -9.03 -20.28 4.79
CA ILE A 85 -9.53 -19.49 5.91
C ILE A 85 -10.90 -18.95 5.57
N LYS A 86 -11.79 -18.92 6.56
CA LYS A 86 -13.03 -18.14 6.58
C LYS A 86 -12.97 -17.22 7.77
N SER A 87 -13.10 -15.92 7.54
CA SER A 87 -13.02 -14.92 8.60
C SER A 87 -13.98 -13.78 8.36
N PHE A 88 -14.25 -13.00 9.40
CA PHE A 88 -15.02 -11.76 9.27
C PHE A 88 -14.46 -10.86 8.16
N VAL A 89 -13.18 -10.53 8.20
CA VAL A 89 -12.54 -9.66 7.22
C VAL A 89 -12.54 -10.27 5.82
N ARG A 90 -12.02 -11.50 5.67
CA ARG A 90 -11.78 -12.11 4.36
C ARG A 90 -13.02 -12.68 3.69
N THR A 91 -14.09 -12.93 4.45
CA THR A 91 -15.32 -13.52 3.92
C THR A 91 -16.46 -12.52 3.93
N VAL A 92 -16.82 -11.99 5.11
CA VAL A 92 -17.98 -11.09 5.23
C VAL A 92 -17.68 -9.74 4.59
N VAL A 93 -16.62 -9.07 5.04
CA VAL A 93 -16.27 -7.72 4.54
C VAL A 93 -15.89 -7.77 3.07
N ALA A 94 -15.04 -8.71 2.66
CA ALA A 94 -14.61 -8.82 1.27
C ALA A 94 -15.79 -9.10 0.32
N THR A 95 -16.78 -9.91 0.73
CA THR A 95 -17.98 -10.17 -0.06
C THR A 95 -18.84 -8.91 -0.20
N GLU A 96 -19.04 -8.17 0.88
CA GLU A 96 -19.79 -6.92 0.86
C GLU A 96 -19.15 -5.89 -0.07
N ILE A 97 -17.81 -5.74 -0.01
CA ILE A 97 -17.08 -4.84 -0.91
C ILE A 97 -17.15 -5.30 -2.35
N LYS A 98 -17.05 -6.59 -2.62
CA LYS A 98 -17.22 -7.15 -3.97
C LYS A 98 -18.60 -6.83 -4.54
N ASN A 99 -19.66 -6.95 -3.73
CA ASN A 99 -21.01 -6.56 -4.14
C ASN A 99 -21.10 -5.06 -4.44
N LYS A 100 -20.52 -4.21 -3.58
CA LYS A 100 -20.46 -2.76 -3.81
C LYS A 100 -19.74 -2.40 -5.10
N ILE A 101 -18.64 -3.08 -5.42
CA ILE A 101 -17.90 -2.89 -6.68
C ILE A 101 -18.76 -3.34 -7.88
N ALA A 102 -19.48 -4.45 -7.77
CA ALA A 102 -20.35 -4.96 -8.84
C ALA A 102 -21.52 -4.00 -9.15
N ASP A 103 -21.96 -3.21 -8.18
CA ASP A 103 -23.02 -2.20 -8.34
C ASP A 103 -22.54 -0.87 -8.96
N LEU A 104 -21.23 -0.72 -9.24
CA LEU A 104 -20.71 0.49 -9.84
C LEU A 104 -21.07 0.57 -11.33
N THR A 105 -21.46 1.75 -11.77
CA THR A 105 -21.51 2.09 -13.18
C THR A 105 -20.19 2.69 -13.59
N LEU A 106 -19.46 2.03 -14.48
CA LEU A 106 -18.11 2.39 -14.91
C LEU A 106 -18.13 2.75 -16.41
N PRO A 107 -18.31 4.04 -16.76
CA PRO A 107 -18.53 4.47 -18.16
C PRO A 107 -17.41 4.03 -19.10
N SER A 108 -16.16 4.20 -18.70
CA SER A 108 -15.01 3.79 -19.52
C SER A 108 -14.97 2.27 -19.77
N LEU A 109 -15.39 1.45 -18.79
CA LEU A 109 -15.47 0.00 -18.97
C LEU A 109 -16.52 -0.40 -20.03
N GLU A 110 -17.66 0.26 -20.05
CA GLU A 110 -18.71 -0.03 -21.04
C GLU A 110 -18.25 0.34 -22.45
N VAL A 111 -17.53 1.44 -22.63
CA VAL A 111 -16.92 1.79 -23.93
C VAL A 111 -15.88 0.73 -24.34
N LEU A 112 -14.98 0.35 -23.43
CA LEU A 112 -13.98 -0.67 -23.70
C LEU A 112 -14.59 -2.01 -24.09
N LYS A 113 -15.68 -2.44 -23.43
CA LYS A 113 -16.44 -3.65 -23.82
C LYS A 113 -17.01 -3.54 -25.23
N ALA A 114 -17.60 -2.40 -25.55
CA ALA A 114 -18.16 -2.17 -26.89
C ALA A 114 -17.09 -2.22 -27.99
N HIS A 115 -15.97 -1.52 -27.78
CA HIS A 115 -14.88 -1.49 -28.77
C HIS A 115 -14.11 -2.82 -28.83
N LYS A 116 -14.04 -3.56 -27.72
CA LYS A 116 -13.46 -4.90 -27.70
C LYS A 116 -14.25 -5.93 -28.50
N ALA A 117 -15.53 -5.70 -28.72
CA ALA A 117 -16.39 -6.52 -29.56
C ALA A 117 -16.18 -6.26 -31.08
N LEU A 118 -15.54 -5.15 -31.47
CA LEU A 118 -15.21 -4.83 -32.84
C LEU A 118 -14.09 -5.75 -33.38
N PRO A 119 -13.96 -5.90 -34.70
CA PRO A 119 -12.84 -6.61 -35.31
C PRO A 119 -11.50 -6.02 -34.85
N LYS A 120 -10.51 -6.87 -34.60
CA LYS A 120 -9.16 -6.42 -34.30
C LYS A 120 -8.59 -5.69 -35.52
N PRO A 121 -7.97 -4.50 -35.33
CA PRO A 121 -7.33 -3.78 -36.40
C PRO A 121 -6.13 -4.55 -36.95
N THR A 122 -5.92 -4.46 -38.23
CA THR A 122 -4.71 -4.95 -38.90
C THR A 122 -3.53 -4.04 -38.55
N ARG A 123 -2.32 -4.54 -38.78
CA ARG A 123 -1.10 -3.74 -38.57
C ARG A 123 -1.07 -2.50 -39.45
N GLU A 124 -1.50 -2.63 -40.73
CA GLU A 124 -1.58 -1.51 -41.66
C GLU A 124 -2.55 -0.43 -41.18
N GLU A 125 -3.70 -0.81 -40.61
CA GLU A 125 -4.65 0.15 -40.02
C GLU A 125 -4.04 0.85 -38.78
N LEU A 126 -3.27 0.13 -37.97
CA LEU A 126 -2.57 0.74 -36.83
C LEU A 126 -1.46 1.70 -37.25
N GLU A 127 -0.68 1.33 -38.27
CA GLU A 127 0.33 2.21 -38.85
C GLU A 127 -0.29 3.46 -39.48
N ALA A 128 -1.44 3.29 -40.18
CA ALA A 128 -2.22 4.41 -40.73
C ALA A 128 -2.81 5.33 -39.64
N LEU A 129 -3.14 4.78 -38.46
CA LEU A 129 -3.59 5.57 -37.30
C LEU A 129 -2.44 6.39 -36.66
N VAL A 130 -1.25 5.82 -36.56
CA VAL A 130 -0.11 6.44 -35.86
C VAL A 130 0.66 7.42 -36.75
N THR A 131 0.88 7.09 -38.03
CA THR A 131 1.71 7.89 -38.96
C THR A 131 1.34 9.37 -39.05
N PRO A 132 0.07 9.79 -39.18
CA PRO A 132 -0.29 11.21 -39.23
C PRO A 132 0.06 11.98 -37.95
N ARG A 133 0.03 11.30 -36.80
CA ARG A 133 0.37 11.88 -35.49
C ARG A 133 1.86 12.21 -35.35
N LEU A 134 2.71 11.60 -36.15
CA LEU A 134 4.16 11.82 -36.19
C LEU A 134 4.58 12.99 -37.10
N GLN A 135 3.64 13.64 -37.80
CA GLN A 135 3.95 14.75 -38.69
C GLN A 135 4.70 15.91 -38.00
N PRO A 136 4.34 16.35 -36.77
CA PRO A 136 5.07 17.40 -36.05
C PRO A 136 6.56 17.11 -35.87
N LEU A 137 6.93 15.85 -35.68
CA LEU A 137 8.34 15.45 -35.54
C LEU A 137 9.12 15.69 -36.86
N LYS A 138 8.51 15.45 -38.02
CA LYS A 138 9.14 15.71 -39.32
C LYS A 138 9.34 17.21 -39.58
N GLU A 139 8.47 18.04 -39.03
CA GLU A 139 8.48 19.51 -39.22
C GLU A 139 9.45 20.24 -38.29
N ALA A 140 9.95 19.60 -37.23
CA ALA A 140 10.89 20.20 -36.30
C ALA A 140 12.15 20.73 -37.02
N ALA A 141 12.50 22.00 -36.75
CA ALA A 141 13.58 22.71 -37.43
C ALA A 141 14.94 22.57 -36.75
N THR A 142 14.98 22.20 -35.47
CA THR A 142 16.20 22.01 -34.69
C THR A 142 16.16 20.69 -33.92
N LEU A 143 17.33 20.19 -33.52
CA LEU A 143 17.42 18.96 -32.72
C LEU A 143 16.68 19.11 -31.39
N GLU A 144 16.82 20.25 -30.72
CA GLU A 144 16.12 20.54 -29.47
C GLU A 144 14.59 20.55 -29.65
N GLU A 145 14.09 21.16 -30.74
CA GLU A 145 12.67 21.15 -31.07
C GLU A 145 12.18 19.71 -31.36
N ALA A 146 12.97 18.90 -32.07
CA ALA A 146 12.63 17.50 -32.32
C ALA A 146 12.51 16.69 -31.02
N TRP A 147 13.41 16.91 -30.05
CA TRP A 147 13.34 16.28 -28.73
C TRP A 147 12.12 16.77 -27.93
N ARG A 148 11.82 18.08 -27.93
CA ARG A 148 10.63 18.64 -27.31
C ARG A 148 9.35 18.05 -27.92
N THR A 149 9.31 17.95 -29.25
CA THR A 149 8.19 17.32 -29.98
C THR A 149 8.04 15.83 -29.61
N THR A 150 9.15 15.10 -29.46
CA THR A 150 9.12 13.72 -28.98
C THR A 150 8.45 13.63 -27.60
N GLY A 151 8.78 14.54 -26.68
CA GLY A 151 8.09 14.63 -25.38
C GLY A 151 6.58 14.90 -25.53
N GLN A 152 6.19 15.84 -26.37
CA GLN A 152 4.77 16.14 -26.66
C GLN A 152 4.02 14.93 -27.20
N LEU A 153 4.62 14.18 -28.13
CA LEU A 153 4.02 12.97 -28.69
C LEU A 153 3.82 11.89 -27.64
N VAL A 154 4.75 11.74 -26.69
CA VAL A 154 4.56 10.83 -25.54
C VAL A 154 3.43 11.33 -24.64
N ALA A 155 3.35 12.63 -24.36
CA ALA A 155 2.26 13.22 -23.58
C ALA A 155 0.89 12.98 -24.24
N GLU A 156 0.84 13.00 -25.57
CA GLU A 156 -0.36 12.69 -26.37
C GLU A 156 -0.68 11.18 -26.47
N GLY A 157 0.02 10.34 -25.75
CA GLY A 157 -0.28 8.91 -25.61
C GLY A 157 0.50 7.97 -26.52
N LEU A 158 1.41 8.48 -27.36
CA LEU A 158 2.27 7.61 -28.16
C LEU A 158 3.38 7.00 -27.31
N THR A 159 3.89 5.87 -27.73
CA THR A 159 4.89 5.09 -26.99
C THR A 159 6.28 5.31 -27.54
N PHE A 160 7.17 5.75 -26.66
CA PHE A 160 8.60 5.85 -26.93
C PHE A 160 9.40 4.81 -26.14
N ASN A 161 10.70 4.69 -26.38
CA ASN A 161 11.56 3.71 -25.70
C ASN A 161 11.93 4.04 -24.26
N PHE A 162 11.59 5.22 -23.77
CA PHE A 162 11.66 5.60 -22.36
C PHE A 162 10.45 6.42 -21.93
N SER A 163 10.23 6.50 -20.64
CA SER A 163 9.13 7.24 -20.03
C SER A 163 9.51 7.75 -18.65
N LEU A 164 8.65 8.62 -18.10
CA LEU A 164 8.78 9.08 -16.73
C LEU A 164 8.09 8.12 -15.77
N LEU A 165 8.66 8.02 -14.58
CA LEU A 165 8.18 7.25 -13.50
C LEU A 165 8.20 8.09 -12.24
N ILE A 166 7.02 8.33 -11.66
CA ILE A 166 6.89 9.20 -10.49
C ILE A 166 7.49 8.52 -9.26
N SER A 167 8.26 9.31 -8.53
CA SER A 167 8.89 8.93 -7.27
C SER A 167 8.71 10.06 -6.26
N ASP A 168 8.74 9.76 -4.98
CA ASP A 168 8.69 10.72 -3.87
C ASP A 168 10.08 11.07 -3.32
N PHE A 169 11.06 11.04 -4.18
CA PHE A 169 12.45 11.25 -3.82
C PHE A 169 12.68 12.68 -3.27
N ARG A 170 13.25 12.78 -2.05
CA ARG A 170 13.67 14.04 -1.40
C ARG A 170 12.58 15.08 -1.09
N GLY A 171 11.42 14.65 -0.66
CA GLY A 171 10.40 15.53 -0.08
C GLY A 171 9.33 16.01 -1.06
N ASP A 172 9.66 16.12 -2.35
CA ASP A 172 8.71 16.43 -3.42
C ASP A 172 8.57 15.26 -4.38
N PHE A 173 7.48 15.22 -5.12
CA PHE A 173 7.35 14.25 -6.20
C PHE A 173 8.31 14.60 -7.33
N THR A 174 9.22 13.70 -7.58
CA THR A 174 10.14 13.74 -8.71
C THR A 174 9.81 12.66 -9.70
N ALA A 175 10.32 12.76 -10.90
CA ALA A 175 10.23 11.69 -11.87
C ALA A 175 11.62 11.11 -12.15
N VAL A 176 11.66 9.80 -12.34
CA VAL A 176 12.82 9.09 -12.83
C VAL A 176 12.57 8.73 -14.29
N MET A 177 13.50 9.05 -15.17
CA MET A 177 13.45 8.62 -16.57
C MET A 177 13.91 7.17 -16.66
N PHE A 178 13.04 6.34 -17.20
CA PHE A 178 13.23 4.90 -17.30
C PHE A 178 13.07 4.38 -18.71
N PRO A 179 13.84 3.34 -19.11
CA PRO A 179 13.56 2.60 -20.34
C PRO A 179 12.23 1.86 -20.19
N LYS A 180 11.40 1.91 -21.22
CA LYS A 180 10.08 1.28 -21.19
C LYS A 180 10.13 -0.26 -21.25
N GLU A 181 11.17 -0.82 -21.82
CA GLU A 181 11.38 -2.26 -21.91
C GLU A 181 12.73 -2.63 -21.31
N LEU A 182 12.72 -2.96 -20.03
CA LEU A 182 13.82 -3.69 -19.40
C LEU A 182 13.46 -5.18 -19.39
N ASP A 183 14.10 -5.97 -20.25
CA ASP A 183 14.04 -7.43 -20.16
C ASP A 183 15.07 -7.91 -19.13
N ILE A 184 14.82 -7.56 -17.86
CA ILE A 184 15.72 -7.86 -16.76
C ILE A 184 15.33 -9.21 -16.16
N PRO A 185 16.20 -10.21 -16.16
CA PRO A 185 16.04 -11.38 -15.34
C PRO A 185 16.28 -10.97 -13.87
N LEU A 186 15.23 -10.76 -13.09
CA LEU A 186 15.34 -10.39 -11.67
C LEU A 186 15.29 -11.65 -10.80
N PRO A 187 16.39 -12.08 -10.21
CA PRO A 187 16.39 -13.24 -9.31
C PRO A 187 15.76 -12.93 -7.95
N ASP A 188 15.91 -11.72 -7.41
CA ASP A 188 15.34 -11.31 -6.13
C ASP A 188 15.11 -9.79 -6.08
N ILE A 189 13.86 -9.38 -6.36
CA ILE A 189 13.49 -7.97 -6.39
C ILE A 189 13.53 -7.33 -5.01
N ASN A 190 13.20 -8.08 -3.94
CA ASN A 190 13.14 -7.52 -2.59
C ASN A 190 14.56 -7.18 -2.11
N ALA A 191 15.53 -8.03 -2.42
CA ALA A 191 16.92 -7.76 -2.08
C ALA A 191 17.50 -6.62 -2.94
N PHE A 192 17.15 -6.53 -4.24
CA PHE A 192 17.49 -5.39 -5.10
C PHE A 192 16.96 -4.10 -4.48
N THR A 193 15.69 -4.11 -4.18
CA THR A 193 14.97 -2.99 -3.62
C THR A 193 15.55 -2.55 -2.26
N ALA A 194 15.79 -3.48 -1.33
CA ALA A 194 16.37 -3.16 -0.02
C ALA A 194 17.78 -2.54 -0.13
N ARG A 195 18.54 -2.85 -1.18
CA ARG A 195 19.83 -2.23 -1.43
C ARG A 195 19.73 -0.85 -2.03
N PHE A 196 18.72 -0.62 -2.88
CA PHE A 196 18.50 0.65 -3.54
C PHE A 196 18.22 1.81 -2.58
N ASN A 197 17.59 1.51 -1.44
CA ASN A 197 17.27 2.49 -0.40
C ASN A 197 18.47 2.86 0.49
N ARG A 198 19.67 2.48 0.14
CA ARG A 198 20.85 2.85 0.92
C ARG A 198 21.42 4.19 0.48
N PRO A 199 21.93 5.01 1.43
CA PRO A 199 22.50 6.33 1.12
C PRO A 199 23.59 6.30 0.06
N GLU A 200 24.38 5.21 -0.01
CA GLU A 200 25.45 5.04 -1.00
C GLU A 200 24.96 5.00 -2.44
N TYR A 201 23.68 4.68 -2.68
CA TYR A 201 23.07 4.65 -4.02
C TYR A 201 22.44 5.96 -4.46
N ASN A 202 22.28 6.93 -3.56
CA ASN A 202 21.76 8.27 -3.90
C ASN A 202 22.63 9.00 -4.96
N GLY A 203 23.85 8.52 -5.21
CA GLY A 203 24.74 9.05 -6.23
C GLY A 203 24.52 8.52 -7.64
N LEU A 204 23.63 7.53 -7.82
CA LEU A 204 23.39 6.91 -9.13
C LEU A 204 22.34 7.65 -9.96
N LEU A 205 21.54 8.51 -9.34
CA LEU A 205 20.59 9.36 -10.05
C LEU A 205 21.29 10.62 -10.54
N THR A 206 21.25 10.83 -11.85
CA THR A 206 21.81 12.03 -12.49
C THR A 206 20.69 13.03 -12.72
N PRO A 207 20.70 14.22 -12.07
CA PRO A 207 19.72 15.27 -12.31
C PRO A 207 19.76 15.76 -13.76
N LEU A 208 18.61 16.11 -14.31
CA LEU A 208 18.51 16.91 -15.52
C LEU A 208 18.82 18.37 -15.20
N ALA A 209 19.07 19.19 -16.22
CA ALA A 209 19.55 20.56 -16.07
C ALA A 209 18.76 21.38 -15.03
N GLY A 210 19.46 22.09 -14.18
CA GLY A 210 18.91 23.11 -13.29
C GLY A 210 18.37 22.67 -11.94
N SER A 211 18.31 21.36 -11.63
CA SER A 211 17.72 20.92 -10.37
C SER A 211 18.64 21.16 -9.16
N ASP A 212 18.06 21.57 -8.03
CA ASP A 212 18.75 21.67 -6.73
C ASP A 212 19.19 20.28 -6.20
N MET A 213 18.72 19.19 -6.82
CA MET A 213 19.22 17.85 -6.58
C MET A 213 20.62 17.65 -7.14
N THR A 214 21.22 18.72 -7.65
CA THR A 214 22.52 18.71 -8.30
C THR A 214 23.63 18.21 -7.41
N ARG A 215 24.34 17.28 -7.98
CA ARG A 215 25.73 17.05 -7.64
C ARG A 215 26.57 17.54 -8.82
N GLY A 216 26.81 18.87 -8.88
CA GLY A 216 27.78 19.47 -9.79
C GLY A 216 27.40 19.48 -11.28
N ALA A 217 28.43 19.71 -12.13
CA ALA A 217 28.32 19.97 -13.56
C ALA A 217 27.69 18.87 -14.44
N GLU A 218 27.24 17.78 -13.86
CA GLU A 218 26.63 16.64 -14.60
C GLU A 218 25.25 17.00 -15.20
N SER A 219 24.55 17.99 -14.62
CA SER A 219 23.26 18.46 -15.16
C SER A 219 23.34 19.02 -16.58
N GLN A 220 24.50 19.50 -17.00
CA GLN A 220 24.73 20.03 -18.36
C GLN A 220 24.86 18.92 -19.42
N GLN A 221 24.96 17.65 -19.03
CA GLN A 221 25.09 16.54 -19.98
C GLN A 221 23.79 16.18 -20.71
N TRP A 222 22.64 16.69 -20.25
CA TRP A 222 21.32 16.21 -20.68
C TRP A 222 20.39 17.29 -21.27
N PRO A 223 20.87 18.25 -22.09
CA PRO A 223 20.03 19.35 -22.58
C PRO A 223 18.87 18.87 -23.46
N MET A 224 19.09 17.80 -24.24
CA MET A 224 18.03 17.26 -25.10
C MET A 224 16.94 16.55 -24.29
N LEU A 225 17.32 15.87 -23.20
CA LEU A 225 16.35 15.27 -22.29
C LEU A 225 15.55 16.34 -21.53
N ALA A 226 16.15 17.47 -21.18
CA ALA A 226 15.40 18.58 -20.60
C ALA A 226 14.31 19.10 -21.56
N ALA A 227 14.65 19.28 -22.84
CA ALA A 227 13.67 19.65 -23.86
C ALA A 227 12.55 18.60 -24.02
N TRP A 228 12.89 17.31 -23.91
CA TRP A 228 11.91 16.25 -23.93
C TRP A 228 10.97 16.31 -22.72
N CYS A 229 11.50 16.54 -21.50
CA CYS A 229 10.70 16.71 -20.29
C CYS A 229 9.73 17.89 -20.40
N GLU A 230 10.22 19.02 -20.91
CA GLU A 230 9.37 20.18 -21.18
C GLU A 230 8.24 19.86 -22.16
N GLY A 231 8.54 19.08 -23.20
CA GLY A 231 7.54 18.57 -24.14
C GLY A 231 6.49 17.67 -23.48
N MET A 232 6.89 16.88 -22.51
CA MET A 232 6.00 16.08 -21.67
C MET A 232 5.12 16.90 -20.73
N GLY A 233 5.40 18.19 -20.54
CA GLY A 233 4.79 19.02 -19.52
C GLY A 233 5.40 18.84 -18.12
N ALA A 234 6.57 18.22 -18.04
CA ALA A 234 7.31 18.01 -16.79
C ALA A 234 8.42 19.07 -16.64
N ASN A 235 8.55 19.67 -15.43
CA ASN A 235 9.69 20.54 -15.15
C ASN A 235 10.98 19.69 -15.02
N PRO A 236 12.01 19.91 -15.86
CA PRO A 236 13.25 19.14 -15.83
C PRO A 236 13.99 19.20 -14.48
N GLU A 237 13.77 20.26 -13.67
CA GLU A 237 14.37 20.39 -12.34
C GLU A 237 13.91 19.30 -11.35
N HIS A 238 12.74 18.70 -11.61
CA HIS A 238 12.18 17.60 -10.81
C HIS A 238 12.29 16.25 -11.50
N VAL A 239 13.15 16.10 -12.50
CA VAL A 239 13.37 14.84 -13.22
C VAL A 239 14.84 14.42 -13.11
N VAL A 240 15.07 13.15 -12.83
CA VAL A 240 16.38 12.55 -12.77
C VAL A 240 16.50 11.40 -13.77
N THR A 241 17.71 11.12 -14.23
CA THR A 241 18.01 9.93 -15.04
C THR A 241 18.76 8.91 -14.20
N TRP A 242 18.64 7.66 -14.58
CA TRP A 242 19.53 6.60 -14.11
C TRP A 242 20.77 6.55 -14.97
N LYS A 243 21.90 6.95 -14.44
CA LYS A 243 23.16 6.94 -15.18
C LYS A 243 23.78 5.56 -15.24
N THR A 244 23.81 4.83 -14.17
CA THR A 244 24.35 3.46 -14.13
C THR A 244 24.10 2.84 -12.77
N LEU A 245 23.28 1.82 -12.73
CA LEU A 245 23.18 1.00 -11.53
C LEU A 245 24.28 -0.07 -11.50
N VAL A 246 25.51 0.34 -11.68
CA VAL A 246 26.53 -0.51 -11.59
C VAL A 246 26.94 -0.85 -10.39
N MET A 247 27.12 -1.77 -10.05
CA MET A 247 28.00 -1.95 -9.80
C MET A 247 28.59 -2.82 -9.04
N GLU A 248 29.11 -3.01 -8.35
CA GLU A 248 29.78 -3.79 -7.31
C GLU A 248 28.82 -4.61 -6.44
N VAL A 249 27.62 -4.88 -6.97
CA VAL A 249 26.56 -5.47 -6.17
C VAL A 249 26.19 -6.82 -6.72
N THR A 250 26.94 -7.83 -6.35
CA THR A 250 26.48 -9.21 -6.44
C THR A 250 25.27 -9.37 -5.48
N PRO A 251 24.13 -9.82 -5.93
CA PRO A 251 23.77 -10.64 -7.10
C PRO A 251 23.25 -9.86 -8.32
N TYR A 252 23.34 -8.54 -8.37
CA TYR A 252 22.73 -7.70 -9.43
C TYR A 252 23.67 -7.35 -10.58
N ALA A 253 24.87 -7.92 -10.60
CA ALA A 253 25.77 -7.81 -11.74
C ALA A 253 25.11 -8.23 -13.08
N GLU A 254 24.10 -9.09 -13.03
CA GLU A 254 23.35 -9.54 -14.20
C GLU A 254 22.51 -8.44 -14.87
N ILE A 255 22.05 -7.41 -14.11
CA ILE A 255 21.23 -6.33 -14.65
C ILE A 255 22.05 -5.12 -15.09
N ALA A 256 23.26 -4.97 -14.59
CA ALA A 256 24.15 -3.87 -14.92
C ALA A 256 24.38 -3.70 -16.45
N PRO A 257 24.58 -4.77 -17.24
CA PRO A 257 24.74 -4.65 -18.68
C PRO A 257 23.51 -4.07 -19.41
N TYR A 258 22.30 -4.35 -18.91
CA TYR A 258 21.07 -3.82 -19.52
C TYR A 258 20.90 -2.32 -19.24
N ILE A 259 21.26 -1.88 -18.04
CA ILE A 259 21.21 -0.47 -17.65
C ILE A 259 22.29 0.31 -18.38
N GLN A 260 23.52 -0.25 -18.47
CA GLN A 260 24.58 0.36 -19.26
C GLN A 260 24.18 0.49 -20.73
N LYS A 261 23.61 -0.57 -21.31
CA LYS A 261 23.13 -0.51 -22.68
C LYS A 261 22.08 0.59 -22.88
N TRP A 262 21.17 0.78 -21.92
CA TRP A 262 20.18 1.85 -22.01
C TRP A 262 20.81 3.24 -21.96
N ASP A 263 21.79 3.45 -21.07
CA ASP A 263 22.58 4.69 -21.02
C ASP A 263 23.29 4.95 -22.36
N ASP A 264 23.93 3.92 -22.91
CA ASP A 264 24.63 4.02 -24.19
C ASP A 264 23.68 4.36 -25.35
N ASP A 265 22.50 3.70 -25.40
CA ASP A 265 21.45 3.97 -26.40
C ASP A 265 20.91 5.41 -26.26
N LEU A 266 20.72 5.90 -25.03
CA LEU A 266 20.27 7.26 -24.76
C LEU A 266 21.31 8.31 -25.15
N MET A 267 22.58 8.06 -24.83
CA MET A 267 23.68 8.93 -25.25
C MET A 267 23.84 8.95 -26.77
N ALA A 268 23.69 7.80 -27.42
CA ALA A 268 23.71 7.72 -28.88
C ALA A 268 22.59 8.55 -29.54
N LEU A 269 21.37 8.52 -28.98
CA LEU A 269 20.26 9.36 -29.46
C LEU A 269 20.56 10.85 -29.33
N GLN A 270 21.15 11.28 -28.19
CA GLN A 270 21.53 12.69 -27.99
C GLN A 270 22.64 13.17 -28.91
N ALA A 271 23.52 12.28 -29.35
CA ALA A 271 24.65 12.58 -30.25
C ALA A 271 24.24 12.62 -31.73
N MET A 272 23.01 12.26 -32.09
CA MET A 272 22.55 12.26 -33.48
C MET A 272 22.40 13.69 -34.04
N ASP A 273 22.64 13.83 -35.35
CA ASP A 273 22.17 15.02 -36.06
C ASP A 273 20.62 15.04 -36.17
N LEU A 274 20.06 16.19 -36.56
CA LEU A 274 18.62 16.40 -36.60
C LEU A 274 17.87 15.35 -37.46
N GLU A 275 18.35 15.09 -38.68
CA GLU A 275 17.62 14.19 -39.58
C GLU A 275 17.76 12.72 -39.15
N SER A 276 18.92 12.33 -38.66
CA SER A 276 19.15 11.00 -38.08
C SER A 276 18.27 10.79 -36.84
N TYR A 277 18.15 11.78 -35.96
CA TYR A 277 17.27 11.72 -34.79
C TYR A 277 15.79 11.62 -35.17
N LYS A 278 15.32 12.48 -36.08
CA LYS A 278 13.91 12.42 -36.56
C LYS A 278 13.55 11.05 -37.09
N GLN A 279 14.43 10.45 -37.90
CA GLN A 279 14.18 9.12 -38.46
C GLN A 279 14.16 8.05 -37.36
N ALA A 280 15.14 8.06 -36.46
CA ALA A 280 15.21 7.12 -35.34
C ALA A 280 13.97 7.24 -34.43
N ALA A 281 13.60 8.45 -34.06
CA ALA A 281 12.44 8.71 -33.20
C ALA A 281 11.13 8.29 -33.90
N TYR A 282 10.99 8.57 -35.20
CA TYR A 282 9.83 8.13 -36.00
C TYR A 282 9.68 6.60 -35.98
N ASP A 283 10.78 5.88 -36.23
CA ASP A 283 10.76 4.41 -36.26
C ASP A 283 10.46 3.81 -34.88
N ILE A 284 11.01 4.42 -33.81
CA ILE A 284 10.70 4.01 -32.43
C ILE A 284 9.21 4.21 -32.12
N PHE A 285 8.67 5.40 -32.39
CA PHE A 285 7.25 5.66 -32.14
C PHE A 285 6.33 4.71 -32.90
N LEU A 286 6.54 4.58 -34.20
CA LEU A 286 5.69 3.73 -35.02
C LEU A 286 5.69 2.29 -34.51
N LYS A 287 6.87 1.73 -34.31
CA LYS A 287 7.06 0.34 -33.84
C LYS A 287 6.49 0.14 -32.44
N SER A 288 6.84 1.02 -31.50
CA SER A 288 6.49 0.84 -30.08
C SER A 288 5.00 1.09 -29.82
N THR A 289 4.41 2.11 -30.47
CA THR A 289 2.97 2.41 -30.32
C THR A 289 2.10 1.31 -30.92
N VAL A 290 2.43 0.84 -32.13
CA VAL A 290 1.70 -0.28 -32.74
C VAL A 290 1.78 -1.53 -31.88
N LYS A 291 2.98 -1.88 -31.38
CA LYS A 291 3.18 -3.04 -30.50
C LYS A 291 2.36 -2.93 -29.20
N GLU A 292 2.25 -1.73 -28.62
CA GLU A 292 1.47 -1.52 -27.40
C GLU A 292 -0.02 -1.68 -27.66
N ILE A 293 -0.54 -1.13 -28.76
CA ILE A 293 -1.94 -1.30 -29.15
C ILE A 293 -2.24 -2.79 -29.41
N GLU A 294 -1.38 -3.50 -30.14
CA GLU A 294 -1.51 -4.95 -30.37
C GLU A 294 -1.54 -5.74 -29.05
N SER A 295 -0.67 -5.38 -28.11
CA SER A 295 -0.63 -6.00 -26.77
C SER A 295 -1.92 -5.77 -25.99
N THR A 296 -2.43 -4.54 -26.00
CA THR A 296 -3.70 -4.18 -25.36
C THR A 296 -4.89 -4.88 -26.02
N ALA A 297 -4.88 -5.00 -27.33
CA ALA A 297 -5.90 -5.73 -28.05
C ALA A 297 -5.99 -7.23 -27.68
N ASN A 298 -5.01 -7.78 -27.00
CA ASN A 298 -5.03 -9.17 -26.50
C ASN A 298 -5.54 -9.31 -25.05
N LYS A 299 -5.76 -8.21 -24.31
CA LYS A 299 -6.33 -8.20 -22.96
C LYS A 299 -7.86 -8.23 -23.01
N THR A 300 -8.52 -8.59 -21.90
CA THR A 300 -9.97 -8.37 -21.73
C THR A 300 -10.27 -6.89 -21.48
N ALA A 301 -11.51 -6.45 -21.65
CA ALA A 301 -11.91 -5.08 -21.35
C ALA A 301 -11.69 -4.74 -19.88
N GLU A 302 -11.98 -5.68 -18.98
CA GLU A 302 -11.76 -5.55 -17.54
C GLU A 302 -10.27 -5.38 -17.22
N ALA A 303 -9.39 -6.17 -17.84
CA ALA A 303 -7.95 -6.06 -17.63
C ALA A 303 -7.38 -4.72 -18.15
N ILE A 304 -7.89 -4.21 -19.26
CA ILE A 304 -7.53 -2.88 -19.77
C ILE A 304 -8.02 -1.81 -18.80
N TYR A 305 -9.25 -1.94 -18.33
CA TYR A 305 -9.86 -1.01 -17.39
C TYR A 305 -9.07 -0.96 -16.06
N ASP A 306 -8.74 -2.10 -15.50
CA ASP A 306 -7.97 -2.18 -14.24
C ASP A 306 -6.54 -1.63 -14.40
N ASP A 307 -5.92 -1.75 -15.58
CA ASP A 307 -4.59 -1.21 -15.86
C ASP A 307 -4.57 0.33 -16.00
N TYR A 308 -5.61 0.94 -16.55
CA TYR A 308 -5.59 2.34 -16.96
C TYR A 308 -6.67 3.23 -16.34
N CYS A 309 -7.82 2.68 -15.94
CA CYS A 309 -8.98 3.43 -15.44
C CYS A 309 -9.20 3.26 -13.93
N ASN A 310 -8.21 2.73 -13.21
CA ASN A 310 -8.32 2.51 -11.77
C ASN A 310 -8.67 3.80 -11.01
N TYR A 311 -8.19 4.94 -11.46
CA TYR A 311 -8.49 6.24 -10.87
C TYR A 311 -9.98 6.60 -11.00
N GLU A 312 -10.62 6.32 -12.16
CA GLU A 312 -12.06 6.45 -12.35
C GLU A 312 -12.83 5.53 -11.39
N LYS A 313 -12.41 4.26 -11.26
CA LYS A 313 -13.06 3.28 -10.37
C LYS A 313 -13.02 3.73 -8.91
N ASN A 314 -11.88 4.24 -8.45
CA ASN A 314 -11.73 4.80 -7.11
C ASN A 314 -12.65 6.01 -6.89
N ARG A 315 -12.73 6.92 -7.86
CA ARG A 315 -13.61 8.09 -7.79
C ARG A 315 -15.08 7.68 -7.71
N VAL A 316 -15.54 6.83 -8.62
CA VAL A 316 -16.93 6.37 -8.67
C VAL A 316 -17.30 5.65 -7.37
N PHE A 317 -16.40 4.82 -6.83
CA PHE A 317 -16.61 4.16 -5.54
C PHE A 317 -16.76 5.19 -4.41
N ALA A 318 -15.86 6.16 -4.33
CA ALA A 318 -15.92 7.20 -3.32
C ALA A 318 -17.19 8.06 -3.41
N GLU A 319 -17.57 8.51 -4.62
CA GLU A 319 -18.78 9.32 -4.85
C GLU A 319 -20.06 8.58 -4.46
N ARG A 320 -20.09 7.25 -4.66
CA ARG A 320 -21.27 6.45 -4.35
C ARG A 320 -21.42 6.11 -2.87
N TYR A 321 -20.32 5.84 -2.16
CA TYR A 321 -20.39 5.24 -0.83
C TYR A 321 -19.88 6.13 0.30
N LEU A 322 -19.07 7.17 0.00
CA LEU A 322 -18.60 8.09 1.02
C LEU A 322 -19.54 9.27 1.19
N THR A 323 -19.91 9.52 2.44
CA THR A 323 -20.61 10.75 2.80
C THR A 323 -19.69 11.68 3.58
N PRO A 324 -19.88 13.03 3.50
CA PRO A 324 -19.12 13.97 4.33
C PRO A 324 -19.23 13.66 5.83
N ALA A 325 -20.41 13.22 6.30
CA ALA A 325 -20.62 12.87 7.69
C ALA A 325 -19.76 11.67 8.13
N LEU A 326 -19.60 10.67 7.27
CA LEU A 326 -18.78 9.49 7.56
C LEU A 326 -17.29 9.88 7.66
N ILE A 327 -16.82 10.72 6.75
CA ILE A 327 -15.44 11.23 6.76
C ILE A 327 -15.18 12.03 8.04
N GLU A 328 -16.08 12.95 8.40
CA GLU A 328 -15.92 13.79 9.59
C GLU A 328 -15.96 12.97 10.87
N HIS A 329 -16.90 12.03 11.00
CA HIS A 329 -16.97 11.13 12.16
C HIS A 329 -15.68 10.30 12.33
N THR A 330 -15.13 9.77 11.23
CA THR A 330 -13.85 9.03 11.27
C THR A 330 -12.70 9.94 11.69
N LYS A 331 -12.69 11.17 11.19
CA LYS A 331 -11.68 12.17 11.55
C LYS A 331 -11.73 12.55 13.04
N GLU A 332 -12.95 12.72 13.60
CA GLU A 332 -13.14 12.95 15.03
C GLU A 332 -12.52 11.82 15.87
N ILE A 333 -12.77 10.56 15.50
CA ILE A 333 -12.19 9.39 16.17
C ILE A 333 -10.66 9.42 16.07
N CYS A 334 -10.10 9.66 14.88
CA CYS A 334 -8.65 9.75 14.69
C CYS A 334 -8.01 10.84 15.57
N LEU A 335 -8.68 12.00 15.72
CA LEU A 335 -8.21 13.07 16.58
C LEU A 335 -8.28 12.70 18.07
N GLU A 336 -9.34 11.98 18.51
CA GLU A 336 -9.40 11.44 19.88
C GLU A 336 -8.28 10.42 20.16
N LEU A 337 -7.97 9.53 19.19
CA LEU A 337 -6.86 8.59 19.29
C LEU A 337 -5.51 9.32 19.34
N LYS A 338 -5.29 10.31 18.48
CA LYS A 338 -4.08 11.13 18.45
C LYS A 338 -3.85 11.86 19.79
N GLN A 339 -4.91 12.46 20.33
CA GLN A 339 -4.84 13.11 21.65
C GLN A 339 -4.55 12.09 22.77
N THR A 340 -5.14 10.91 22.71
CA THR A 340 -4.89 9.82 23.65
C THR A 340 -3.44 9.38 23.59
N PHE A 341 -2.90 9.24 22.38
CA PHE A 341 -1.49 8.87 22.19
C PHE A 341 -0.54 9.96 22.74
N ALA A 342 -0.80 11.22 22.45
CA ALA A 342 -0.02 12.32 23.02
C ALA A 342 -0.02 12.30 24.55
N ASN A 343 -1.17 12.02 25.18
CA ASN A 343 -1.28 11.89 26.63
C ASN A 343 -0.48 10.69 27.16
N ARG A 344 -0.48 9.55 26.44
CA ARG A 344 0.31 8.37 26.80
C ARG A 344 1.81 8.66 26.71
N LEU A 345 2.29 9.25 25.61
CA LEU A 345 3.68 9.67 25.44
C LEU A 345 4.13 10.61 26.58
N ASN A 346 3.28 11.57 26.97
CA ASN A 346 3.57 12.47 28.09
C ASN A 346 3.73 11.73 29.42
N ARG A 347 2.91 10.70 29.67
CA ARG A 347 2.99 9.86 30.89
C ARG A 347 4.08 8.79 30.83
N CYS A 348 4.59 8.49 29.65
CA CYS A 348 5.62 7.46 29.46
C CYS A 348 6.88 7.82 30.26
N THR A 349 7.35 6.92 31.13
CA THR A 349 8.44 7.17 32.08
C THR A 349 9.79 6.65 31.64
N TRP A 350 9.83 5.76 30.65
CA TRP A 350 11.09 5.15 30.20
C TRP A 350 11.81 5.96 29.12
N ILE A 351 11.11 6.86 28.43
CA ILE A 351 11.66 7.70 27.35
C ILE A 351 12.09 9.06 27.91
N GLY A 352 13.30 9.49 27.57
CA GLY A 352 13.88 10.76 27.99
C GLY A 352 13.19 11.98 27.35
N ALA A 353 13.43 13.16 27.91
CA ALA A 353 12.72 14.37 27.49
C ALA A 353 12.94 14.74 26.01
N ALA A 354 14.16 14.56 25.49
CA ALA A 354 14.50 14.91 24.11
C ALA A 354 13.80 13.98 23.10
N SER A 355 13.89 12.66 23.30
CA SER A 355 13.22 11.67 22.46
C SER A 355 11.69 11.77 22.56
N LYS A 356 11.17 12.07 23.76
CA LYS A 356 9.73 12.34 23.97
C LYS A 356 9.25 13.55 23.16
N ALA A 357 10.01 14.64 23.16
CA ALA A 357 9.70 15.83 22.37
C ALA A 357 9.67 15.50 20.87
N SER A 358 10.69 14.77 20.38
CA SER A 358 10.74 14.30 18.98
C SER A 358 9.53 13.43 18.61
N ALA A 359 9.16 12.49 19.49
CA ALA A 359 7.99 11.63 19.29
C ALA A 359 6.68 12.42 19.24
N LEU A 360 6.51 13.41 20.13
CA LEU A 360 5.34 14.28 20.14
C LEU A 360 5.27 15.19 18.90
N GLU A 361 6.40 15.73 18.45
CA GLU A 361 6.46 16.50 17.20
C GLU A 361 6.09 15.65 16.00
N LYS A 362 6.54 14.40 15.96
CA LYS A 362 6.18 13.46 14.90
C LYS A 362 4.68 13.14 14.90
N LEU A 363 4.14 12.85 16.08
CA LEU A 363 2.70 12.58 16.24
C LEU A 363 1.87 13.81 15.83
N ASP A 364 2.28 15.03 16.24
CA ASP A 364 1.59 16.26 15.89
C ASP A 364 1.59 16.51 14.38
N ALA A 365 2.71 16.25 13.73
CA ALA A 365 2.88 16.42 12.29
C ALA A 365 2.24 15.30 11.44
N MET A 366 1.77 14.21 12.04
CA MET A 366 1.17 13.08 11.32
C MET A 366 -0.10 13.50 10.58
N GLU A 367 -0.13 13.25 9.26
CA GLU A 367 -1.28 13.52 8.41
C GLU A 367 -2.25 12.35 8.38
N PHE A 368 -3.55 12.67 8.22
CA PHE A 368 -4.62 11.71 8.08
C PHE A 368 -5.27 11.86 6.72
N TYR A 369 -5.11 10.85 5.87
CA TYR A 369 -5.79 10.74 4.58
C TYR A 369 -6.99 9.81 4.77
N ILE A 370 -8.19 10.39 4.88
CA ILE A 370 -9.41 9.68 5.25
C ILE A 370 -10.36 9.58 4.07
N GLY A 371 -10.54 8.37 3.60
CA GLY A 371 -11.57 7.97 2.66
C GLY A 371 -11.31 8.31 1.20
N LYS A 372 -10.78 9.50 0.86
CA LYS A 372 -10.51 9.90 -0.53
C LYS A 372 -9.53 11.06 -0.59
N PRO A 373 -8.92 11.32 -1.76
CA PRO A 373 -8.14 12.53 -1.98
C PRO A 373 -8.98 13.80 -1.78
N ASP A 374 -8.35 14.89 -1.36
CA ASP A 374 -9.01 16.19 -1.20
C ASP A 374 -9.56 16.72 -2.54
N TYR A 375 -8.89 16.40 -3.64
CA TYR A 375 -9.32 16.75 -4.99
C TYR A 375 -9.01 15.62 -5.97
N TRP A 376 -9.83 15.52 -7.02
CA TRP A 376 -9.60 14.60 -8.13
C TRP A 376 -8.90 15.32 -9.26
N ILE A 377 -7.95 14.66 -9.90
CA ILE A 377 -7.24 15.16 -11.08
C ILE A 377 -8.09 14.76 -12.30
N GLU A 378 -8.82 15.72 -12.86
CA GLU A 378 -9.77 15.44 -13.96
C GLU A 378 -9.05 14.89 -15.21
N GLU A 379 -7.85 15.38 -15.50
CA GLU A 379 -7.03 14.93 -16.64
C GLU A 379 -6.57 13.48 -16.51
N ALA A 380 -6.62 12.90 -15.32
CA ALA A 380 -6.31 11.50 -15.07
C ALA A 380 -7.43 10.54 -15.50
N MET A 381 -8.62 11.08 -15.81
CA MET A 381 -9.75 10.27 -16.24
C MET A 381 -9.86 10.29 -17.75
N PRO A 382 -9.77 9.11 -18.42
CA PRO A 382 -9.84 9.05 -19.86
C PRO A 382 -11.24 9.39 -20.34
N ASN A 383 -11.34 10.30 -21.30
CA ASN A 383 -12.60 10.55 -22.01
C ASN A 383 -12.67 9.65 -23.25
N LEU A 384 -13.19 8.44 -23.11
CA LEU A 384 -13.32 7.48 -24.20
C LEU A 384 -14.55 7.71 -25.09
N SER A 385 -15.40 8.68 -24.77
CA SER A 385 -16.61 8.96 -25.56
C SER A 385 -16.32 9.47 -26.98
N ALA A 386 -15.11 9.99 -27.21
CA ALA A 386 -14.68 10.51 -28.50
C ALA A 386 -13.99 9.45 -29.39
N SER A 387 -13.63 8.30 -28.84
CA SER A 387 -12.94 7.24 -29.58
C SER A 387 -13.93 6.38 -30.38
N GLN A 388 -13.41 5.75 -31.42
CA GLN A 388 -14.21 4.90 -32.30
C GLN A 388 -13.70 3.45 -32.33
N SER A 389 -12.59 3.18 -31.64
CA SER A 389 -11.94 1.88 -31.68
C SER A 389 -11.06 1.65 -30.45
N LEU A 390 -10.78 0.39 -30.18
CA LEU A 390 -9.85 0.01 -29.09
C LEU A 390 -8.44 0.60 -29.28
N ALA A 391 -8.00 0.82 -30.51
CA ALA A 391 -6.72 1.44 -30.81
C ALA A 391 -6.67 2.92 -30.39
N GLU A 392 -7.76 3.64 -30.62
CA GLU A 392 -7.92 5.03 -30.16
C GLU A 392 -8.09 5.09 -28.64
N ASP A 393 -8.83 4.15 -28.04
CA ASP A 393 -8.93 4.02 -26.58
C ASP A 393 -7.53 3.91 -25.97
N GLN A 394 -6.65 3.05 -26.50
CA GLN A 394 -5.30 2.89 -25.97
C GLN A 394 -4.51 4.20 -25.96
N LEU A 395 -4.61 5.00 -27.02
CA LEU A 395 -3.94 6.30 -27.09
C LEU A 395 -4.48 7.27 -26.04
N LEU A 396 -5.81 7.33 -25.87
CA LEU A 396 -6.45 8.19 -24.87
C LEU A 396 -6.13 7.74 -23.44
N LEU A 397 -6.12 6.43 -23.19
CA LEU A 397 -5.75 5.86 -21.89
C LEU A 397 -4.29 6.21 -21.55
N SER A 398 -3.38 6.03 -22.49
CA SER A 398 -1.97 6.39 -22.33
C SER A 398 -1.80 7.89 -22.10
N LYS A 399 -2.51 8.73 -22.85
CA LYS A 399 -2.51 10.19 -22.68
C LYS A 399 -2.94 10.59 -21.27
N SER A 400 -4.08 10.11 -20.79
CA SER A 400 -4.58 10.42 -19.45
C SER A 400 -3.61 9.97 -18.37
N ARG A 401 -3.01 8.79 -18.53
CA ARG A 401 -1.96 8.29 -17.61
C ARG A 401 -0.77 9.24 -17.55
N ARG A 402 -0.26 9.71 -18.72
CA ARG A 402 0.88 10.64 -18.79
C ARG A 402 0.55 11.99 -18.15
N HIS A 403 -0.62 12.55 -18.44
CA HIS A 403 -1.06 13.81 -17.84
C HIS A 403 -1.16 13.68 -16.32
N PHE A 404 -1.67 12.56 -15.80
CA PHE A 404 -1.71 12.33 -14.37
C PHE A 404 -0.30 12.27 -13.77
N GLU A 405 0.59 11.47 -14.35
CA GLU A 405 1.98 11.35 -13.89
C GLU A 405 2.66 12.72 -13.86
N THR A 406 2.62 13.48 -14.93
CA THR A 406 3.26 14.80 -15.00
C THR A 406 2.63 15.83 -14.07
N SER A 407 1.33 15.71 -13.77
CA SER A 407 0.63 16.63 -12.86
C SER A 407 1.14 16.59 -11.42
N LEU A 408 1.79 15.51 -11.01
CA LEU A 408 2.34 15.34 -9.66
C LEU A 408 3.79 15.83 -9.55
N ILE A 409 4.54 15.91 -10.65
CA ILE A 409 5.95 16.27 -10.64
C ILE A 409 6.13 17.67 -10.06
N GLY A 410 7.01 17.81 -9.08
CA GLY A 410 7.29 19.08 -8.40
C GLY A 410 6.26 19.48 -7.34
N LYS A 411 5.21 18.66 -7.11
CA LYS A 411 4.30 18.90 -5.99
C LYS A 411 4.87 18.30 -4.70
N PRO A 412 4.63 18.93 -3.54
CA PRO A 412 5.05 18.37 -2.27
C PRO A 412 4.34 17.02 -2.02
N ARG A 413 5.02 16.09 -1.37
CA ARG A 413 4.44 14.80 -0.95
C ARG A 413 3.22 15.00 -0.07
N ARG A 414 3.31 15.92 0.87
CA ARG A 414 2.21 16.23 1.78
C ARG A 414 1.01 16.78 1.01
N GLY A 415 -0.18 16.27 1.33
CA GLY A 415 -1.42 16.62 0.65
C GLY A 415 -1.66 15.91 -0.69
N ASN A 416 -0.66 15.24 -1.28
CA ASN A 416 -0.78 14.58 -2.58
C ASN A 416 -0.58 13.05 -2.53
N ALA A 417 -0.24 12.50 -1.36
CA ALA A 417 0.07 11.09 -1.21
C ALA A 417 -1.07 10.16 -1.64
N PHE A 418 -2.32 10.51 -1.34
CA PHE A 418 -3.48 9.71 -1.73
C PHE A 418 -3.61 9.57 -3.24
N SER A 419 -3.53 10.68 -3.98
CA SER A 419 -3.58 10.65 -5.46
C SER A 419 -2.43 9.84 -6.04
N TYR A 420 -1.22 9.97 -5.48
CA TYR A 420 -0.03 9.23 -5.89
C TYR A 420 -0.20 7.70 -5.72
N LEU A 421 -0.73 7.26 -4.58
CA LEU A 421 -0.88 5.82 -4.30
C LEU A 421 -1.99 5.19 -5.15
N ILE A 422 -3.09 5.91 -5.40
CA ILE A 422 -4.12 5.46 -6.34
C ILE A 422 -3.55 5.38 -7.76
N LEU A 423 -2.77 6.38 -8.20
CA LEU A 423 -2.11 6.39 -9.50
C LEU A 423 -1.28 5.14 -9.72
N ASN A 424 -0.45 4.80 -8.73
CA ASN A 424 0.45 3.66 -8.81
C ASN A 424 -0.24 2.32 -8.55
N ASN A 425 -1.56 2.30 -8.40
CA ASN A 425 -2.34 1.12 -8.06
C ASN A 425 -1.84 0.42 -6.78
N SER A 426 -1.22 1.21 -5.89
CA SER A 426 -0.64 0.73 -4.65
C SER A 426 -1.68 0.60 -3.55
N MET A 427 -2.71 1.45 -3.60
CA MET A 427 -3.85 1.41 -2.67
C MET A 427 -5.11 1.85 -3.40
N ASN A 428 -6.17 1.05 -3.26
CA ASN A 428 -7.47 1.35 -3.83
C ASN A 428 -8.49 1.65 -2.74
N LEU A 429 -9.36 2.61 -2.97
CA LEU A 429 -10.38 3.01 -2.00
C LEU A 429 -11.40 1.88 -1.68
N TYR A 430 -11.50 0.91 -2.57
CA TYR A 430 -12.33 -0.28 -2.39
C TYR A 430 -11.57 -1.49 -1.81
N GLU A 431 -10.31 -1.35 -1.43
CA GLU A 431 -9.58 -2.40 -0.71
C GLU A 431 -9.93 -2.39 0.77
N VAL A 432 -9.98 -3.57 1.37
CA VAL A 432 -10.17 -3.71 2.83
C VAL A 432 -8.80 -3.57 3.49
N ASN A 433 -8.39 -2.33 3.64
CA ASN A 433 -7.06 -2.00 4.16
C ASN A 433 -7.02 -0.60 4.79
N SER A 434 -6.00 -0.37 5.60
CA SER A 434 -5.47 0.93 6.00
C SER A 434 -3.95 0.82 6.01
N ALA A 435 -3.23 1.92 6.01
CA ALA A 435 -1.77 1.88 6.07
C ALA A 435 -1.20 3.16 6.69
N TYR A 436 -0.11 3.00 7.44
CA TYR A 436 0.79 4.10 7.77
C TYR A 436 1.97 4.11 6.79
N MET A 437 2.34 5.30 6.35
CA MET A 437 3.42 5.52 5.39
C MET A 437 4.56 6.30 6.06
N PRO A 438 5.66 5.64 6.44
CA PRO A 438 6.76 6.29 7.16
C PRO A 438 7.35 7.48 6.40
N GLY A 439 7.63 7.34 5.10
CA GLY A 439 8.20 8.40 4.27
C GLY A 439 7.30 9.63 4.08
N PHE A 440 6.01 9.53 4.41
CA PHE A 440 5.06 10.65 4.37
C PHE A 440 4.67 11.13 5.78
N ASN A 441 5.01 10.36 6.81
CA ASN A 441 4.46 10.51 8.16
C ASN A 441 2.94 10.67 8.13
N ALA A 442 2.27 9.78 7.41
CA ALA A 442 0.84 9.85 7.16
C ALA A 442 0.18 8.48 7.31
N MET A 443 -1.04 8.47 7.80
CA MET A 443 -1.88 7.28 7.78
C MET A 443 -3.03 7.45 6.79
N MET A 444 -3.36 6.35 6.10
CA MET A 444 -4.45 6.28 5.13
C MET A 444 -5.52 5.34 5.64
N ILE A 445 -6.75 5.81 5.63
CA ILE A 445 -7.93 5.03 6.02
C ILE A 445 -8.84 4.89 4.80
N MET A 446 -8.97 3.66 4.32
CA MET A 446 -9.82 3.38 3.17
C MET A 446 -11.30 3.46 3.54
N PRO A 447 -12.19 3.84 2.60
CA PRO A 447 -13.64 3.87 2.83
C PRO A 447 -14.20 2.59 3.43
N THR A 448 -13.66 1.46 3.01
CA THR A 448 -14.06 0.13 3.45
C THR A 448 -13.91 -0.09 4.96
N MET A 449 -12.95 0.58 5.61
CA MET A 449 -12.71 0.52 7.04
C MET A 449 -13.62 1.46 7.86
N MET A 450 -14.32 2.38 7.18
CA MET A 450 -15.16 3.40 7.79
C MET A 450 -16.66 3.05 7.76
N MET A 451 -17.05 2.11 6.91
CA MET A 451 -18.45 1.76 6.64
C MET A 451 -18.79 0.35 7.15
N PRO A 452 -20.09 -0.03 7.16
CA PRO A 452 -20.46 -1.41 7.45
C PRO A 452 -19.73 -2.40 6.53
N PRO A 453 -19.36 -3.59 7.05
CA PRO A 453 -19.67 -4.10 8.37
C PRO A 453 -18.69 -3.71 9.50
N PHE A 454 -17.58 -3.00 9.23
CA PHE A 454 -16.65 -2.58 10.29
C PHE A 454 -17.29 -1.54 11.22
N MET A 455 -17.89 -0.49 10.66
CA MET A 455 -18.56 0.57 11.40
C MET A 455 -20.04 0.65 10.99
N PRO A 456 -20.91 -0.19 11.56
CA PRO A 456 -22.34 -0.12 11.30
C PRO A 456 -22.95 1.19 11.83
N ASN A 457 -23.89 1.80 11.08
CA ASN A 457 -24.46 3.11 11.40
C ASN A 457 -25.18 3.16 12.76
N ASP A 458 -25.77 2.03 13.19
CA ASP A 458 -26.52 1.89 14.44
C ASP A 458 -25.75 1.07 15.49
N ALA A 459 -24.43 0.96 15.33
CA ALA A 459 -23.62 0.15 16.23
C ALA A 459 -23.49 0.80 17.61
N ASN A 460 -23.37 -0.06 18.63
CA ASN A 460 -22.92 0.36 19.95
C ASN A 460 -21.51 0.97 19.84
N GLU A 461 -21.23 2.05 20.58
CA GLU A 461 -19.92 2.72 20.56
C GLU A 461 -18.75 1.78 20.88
N ALA A 462 -18.97 0.69 21.65
CA ALA A 462 -17.93 -0.33 21.88
C ALA A 462 -17.48 -0.98 20.58
N ILE A 463 -18.38 -1.23 19.64
CA ILE A 463 -18.10 -1.82 18.34
C ILE A 463 -17.32 -0.82 17.47
N ILE A 464 -17.76 0.44 17.46
CA ILE A 464 -17.10 1.52 16.70
C ILE A 464 -15.66 1.70 17.16
N TYR A 465 -15.44 1.79 18.49
CA TYR A 465 -14.08 1.95 19.02
C TYR A 465 -13.24 0.68 18.92
N ALA A 466 -13.87 -0.50 18.97
CA ALA A 466 -13.15 -1.73 18.65
C ALA A 466 -12.68 -1.74 17.19
N ALA A 467 -13.51 -1.29 16.23
CA ALA A 467 -13.08 -1.13 14.85
C ALA A 467 -12.03 0.00 14.68
N ALA A 468 -12.16 1.08 15.46
CA ALA A 468 -11.19 2.19 15.47
C ALA A 468 -9.79 1.78 15.97
N TYR A 469 -9.64 0.58 16.55
CA TYR A 469 -8.32 0.05 16.87
C TYR A 469 -7.44 -0.01 15.60
N PHE A 470 -8.00 -0.29 14.41
CA PHE A 470 -7.25 -0.26 13.16
C PHE A 470 -6.62 1.12 12.89
N PHE A 471 -7.32 2.20 13.22
CA PHE A 471 -6.77 3.56 13.09
C PHE A 471 -5.65 3.83 14.11
N GLY A 472 -5.81 3.32 15.33
CA GLY A 472 -4.77 3.33 16.36
C GLY A 472 -3.57 2.47 15.97
N HIS A 473 -3.79 1.32 15.31
CA HIS A 473 -2.77 0.44 14.76
C HIS A 473 -1.92 1.18 13.71
N GLU A 474 -2.57 1.81 12.71
CA GLU A 474 -1.84 2.60 11.71
C GLU A 474 -1.08 3.78 12.33
N MET A 475 -1.68 4.46 13.30
CA MET A 475 -1.01 5.53 14.03
C MET A 475 0.22 5.02 14.80
N THR A 476 0.12 3.84 15.41
CA THR A 476 1.21 3.20 16.16
C THR A 476 2.35 2.73 15.25
N HIS A 477 2.07 2.41 13.97
CA HIS A 477 3.12 2.14 12.98
C HIS A 477 4.09 3.31 12.80
N GLY A 478 3.70 4.54 13.10
CA GLY A 478 4.62 5.69 13.18
C GLY A 478 5.69 5.52 14.27
N PHE A 479 5.50 4.61 15.22
CA PHE A 479 6.29 4.42 16.44
C PHE A 479 6.66 2.95 16.68
N ASP A 480 6.47 2.07 15.72
CA ASP A 480 6.91 0.68 15.76
C ASP A 480 8.41 0.55 15.48
N SER A 481 8.90 -0.69 15.36
CA SER A 481 10.32 -0.99 15.15
C SER A 481 10.91 -0.40 13.85
N ARG A 482 10.06 -0.03 12.88
CA ARG A 482 10.44 0.63 11.63
C ARG A 482 10.07 2.11 11.62
N GLY A 483 8.83 2.44 11.97
CA GLY A 483 8.35 3.81 11.94
C GLY A 483 9.13 4.73 12.87
N ALA A 484 9.59 4.23 14.02
CA ALA A 484 10.43 4.98 14.94
C ALA A 484 11.80 5.44 14.36
N LEU A 485 12.19 4.91 13.19
CA LEU A 485 13.41 5.33 12.47
C LEU A 485 13.18 6.55 11.56
N TYR A 486 11.95 7.05 11.45
CA TYR A 486 11.57 8.21 10.63
C TYR A 486 11.13 9.37 11.51
N ASP A 487 11.49 10.59 11.11
CA ASP A 487 11.11 11.83 11.79
C ASP A 487 9.70 12.33 11.39
N LYS A 488 9.36 13.52 11.85
CA LYS A 488 8.09 14.20 11.56
C LYS A 488 7.88 14.56 10.08
N ASN A 489 8.94 14.59 9.29
CA ASN A 489 8.90 14.89 7.85
C ASN A 489 8.92 13.63 6.99
N GLY A 490 9.06 12.45 7.60
CA GLY A 490 9.24 11.18 6.90
C GLY A 490 10.67 10.95 6.41
N GLU A 491 11.65 11.66 6.96
CA GLU A 491 13.07 11.43 6.70
C GLU A 491 13.60 10.33 7.63
N GLU A 492 14.61 9.56 7.17
CA GLU A 492 15.21 8.48 7.97
C GLU A 492 16.08 9.04 9.11
N ILE A 493 15.42 9.70 10.04
CA ILE A 493 15.99 10.25 11.26
C ILE A 493 15.21 9.65 12.45
N PRO A 494 15.83 8.80 13.28
CA PRO A 494 15.13 8.18 14.40
C PRO A 494 14.55 9.19 15.39
N ILE A 495 13.37 8.89 15.94
CA ILE A 495 12.76 9.70 17.01
C ILE A 495 13.56 9.65 18.31
N PHE A 496 14.39 8.62 18.50
CA PHE A 496 15.23 8.46 19.68
C PHE A 496 16.49 9.33 19.55
N VAL A 497 16.54 10.39 20.33
CA VAL A 497 17.70 11.31 20.41
C VAL A 497 18.83 10.71 21.24
N ASP A 498 18.46 10.00 22.32
CA ASP A 498 19.40 9.37 23.23
C ASP A 498 19.51 7.86 22.97
N GLN A 499 20.75 7.34 22.94
CA GLN A 499 21.01 5.91 22.74
C GLN A 499 20.34 5.03 23.82
N ALA A 500 20.27 5.52 25.06
CA ALA A 500 19.63 4.79 26.16
C ALA A 500 18.13 4.56 25.91
N ASP A 501 17.44 5.52 25.30
CA ASP A 501 16.03 5.41 24.93
C ASP A 501 15.84 4.37 23.81
N LEU A 502 16.70 4.40 22.80
CA LEU A 502 16.70 3.41 21.73
C LEU A 502 16.96 1.99 22.26
N ASP A 503 17.92 1.85 23.19
CA ASP A 503 18.25 0.55 23.78
C ASP A 503 17.09 0.03 24.65
N ARG A 504 16.41 0.91 25.37
CA ARG A 504 15.21 0.56 26.14
C ARG A 504 14.06 0.16 25.25
N PHE A 505 13.82 0.89 24.16
CA PHE A 505 12.82 0.50 23.15
C PHE A 505 13.09 -0.89 22.56
N LYS A 506 14.35 -1.17 22.18
CA LYS A 506 14.76 -2.48 21.70
C LYS A 506 14.52 -3.59 22.72
N GLN A 507 14.78 -3.31 24.00
CA GLN A 507 14.51 -4.27 25.08
C GLN A 507 13.02 -4.58 25.22
N LEU A 508 12.15 -3.56 25.23
CA LEU A 508 10.70 -3.74 25.30
C LEU A 508 10.17 -4.46 24.06
N SER A 509 10.67 -4.10 22.89
CA SER A 509 10.35 -4.77 21.62
C SER A 509 10.74 -6.25 21.64
N GLN A 510 11.92 -6.58 22.17
CA GLN A 510 12.34 -7.98 22.31
C GLN A 510 11.45 -8.75 23.29
N GLN A 511 11.04 -8.15 24.42
CA GLN A 511 10.10 -8.77 25.34
C GLN A 511 8.74 -9.07 24.68
N LEU A 512 8.25 -8.17 23.81
CA LEU A 512 7.02 -8.43 23.04
C LEU A 512 7.23 -9.53 22.02
N ALA A 513 8.36 -9.52 21.31
CA ALA A 513 8.70 -10.58 20.35
C ALA A 513 8.76 -11.97 21.04
N ASP A 514 9.38 -12.05 22.21
CA ASP A 514 9.47 -13.28 23.00
C ASP A 514 8.07 -13.74 23.47
N CYS A 515 7.21 -12.78 23.88
CA CYS A 515 5.83 -13.07 24.24
C CYS A 515 5.08 -13.74 23.08
N TYR A 516 5.12 -13.16 21.89
CA TYR A 516 4.45 -13.73 20.72
C TYR A 516 5.10 -15.03 20.23
N SER A 517 6.41 -15.17 20.37
CA SER A 517 7.13 -16.43 20.05
C SER A 517 6.82 -17.58 21.01
N SER A 518 6.19 -17.30 22.15
CA SER A 518 5.70 -18.35 23.06
C SER A 518 4.32 -18.87 22.71
N LEU A 519 3.61 -18.24 21.76
CA LEU A 519 2.27 -18.64 21.33
C LEU A 519 2.38 -19.76 20.28
N GLU A 520 1.86 -20.94 20.64
CA GLU A 520 1.81 -22.11 19.77
C GLU A 520 0.61 -21.99 18.83
N VAL A 521 0.88 -22.11 17.53
CA VAL A 521 -0.13 -22.00 16.48
C VAL A 521 -0.86 -23.32 16.34
N MET A 522 -2.17 -23.36 16.58
CA MET A 522 -3.01 -24.57 16.48
C MET A 522 -2.39 -25.79 17.19
N PRO A 523 -2.16 -25.75 18.50
CA PRO A 523 -1.40 -26.81 19.22
C PRO A 523 -1.94 -28.21 19.04
N ASP A 524 -3.25 -28.38 18.85
CA ASP A 524 -3.90 -29.68 18.63
C ASP A 524 -3.63 -30.27 17.23
N GLN A 525 -3.31 -29.45 16.21
CA GLN A 525 -3.13 -29.88 14.82
C GLN A 525 -1.71 -29.65 14.30
N LEU A 526 -1.00 -28.67 14.85
CA LEU A 526 0.37 -28.30 14.50
C LEU A 526 1.26 -28.23 15.74
N PRO A 527 1.42 -29.33 16.50
CA PRO A 527 2.20 -29.29 17.75
C PRO A 527 3.65 -28.88 17.47
N GLY A 528 4.17 -27.95 18.27
CA GLY A 528 5.54 -27.45 18.15
C GLY A 528 5.73 -26.35 17.07
N VAL A 529 4.67 -25.87 16.45
CA VAL A 529 4.71 -24.71 15.55
C VAL A 529 4.35 -23.46 16.34
N PHE A 530 5.28 -22.53 16.44
CA PHE A 530 5.11 -21.27 17.17
C PHE A 530 5.06 -20.08 16.22
N ASN A 531 4.40 -19.02 16.69
CA ASN A 531 4.43 -17.74 15.98
C ASN A 531 5.87 -17.18 15.93
N ASP A 532 6.26 -16.52 14.85
CA ASP A 532 7.55 -15.84 14.76
C ASP A 532 7.41 -14.38 15.22
N GLY A 533 7.40 -14.19 16.55
CA GLY A 533 7.20 -12.88 17.15
C GLY A 533 8.27 -11.85 16.77
N LYS A 534 9.46 -12.27 16.34
CA LYS A 534 10.49 -11.36 15.85
C LYS A 534 10.17 -10.86 14.43
N TYR A 535 9.72 -11.76 13.57
CA TYR A 535 9.34 -11.40 12.20
C TYR A 535 8.08 -10.55 12.15
N THR A 536 7.11 -10.83 13.04
CA THR A 536 5.84 -10.11 13.14
C THR A 536 5.88 -8.91 14.12
N LEU A 537 7.05 -8.51 14.59
CA LEU A 537 7.19 -7.54 15.69
C LEU A 537 6.56 -6.19 15.40
N GLY A 538 6.76 -5.62 14.22
CA GLY A 538 6.18 -4.31 13.85
C GLY A 538 4.67 -4.33 13.98
N GLU A 539 4.03 -5.35 13.43
CA GLU A 539 2.58 -5.56 13.47
C GLU A 539 2.08 -5.81 14.90
N ASN A 540 2.83 -6.57 15.69
CA ASN A 540 2.45 -6.84 17.09
C ASN A 540 2.55 -5.58 17.97
N ILE A 541 3.53 -4.70 17.72
CA ILE A 541 3.61 -3.38 18.38
C ILE A 541 2.42 -2.51 17.98
N ALA A 542 2.08 -2.50 16.69
CA ALA A 542 0.96 -1.72 16.17
C ALA A 542 -0.38 -2.22 16.72
N ASP A 543 -0.59 -3.54 16.80
CA ASP A 543 -1.79 -4.13 17.40
C ASP A 543 -1.95 -3.78 18.88
N LEU A 544 -0.88 -3.95 19.66
CA LEU A 544 -0.91 -3.64 21.08
C LEU A 544 -1.21 -2.15 21.30
N GLY A 545 -0.48 -1.27 20.62
CA GLY A 545 -0.68 0.18 20.72
C GLY A 545 -2.07 0.60 20.23
N GLY A 546 -2.53 0.04 19.12
CA GLY A 546 -3.85 0.32 18.56
C GLY A 546 -5.00 -0.02 19.51
N VAL A 547 -4.96 -1.20 20.13
CA VAL A 547 -5.98 -1.62 21.10
C VAL A 547 -5.93 -0.75 22.36
N GLU A 548 -4.74 -0.49 22.89
CA GLU A 548 -4.60 0.36 24.09
C GLU A 548 -5.08 1.80 23.85
N LEU A 549 -4.77 2.38 22.67
CA LEU A 549 -5.25 3.71 22.30
C LEU A 549 -6.76 3.76 22.15
N ALA A 550 -7.35 2.81 21.43
CA ALA A 550 -8.78 2.76 21.19
C ALA A 550 -9.56 2.50 22.50
N PHE A 551 -9.07 1.59 23.34
CA PHE A 551 -9.68 1.29 24.64
C PHE A 551 -9.63 2.49 25.60
N GLU A 552 -8.49 3.19 25.69
CA GLU A 552 -8.35 4.37 26.54
C GLU A 552 -9.23 5.53 26.03
N ALA A 553 -9.23 5.80 24.72
CA ALA A 553 -10.08 6.83 24.12
C ALA A 553 -11.56 6.53 24.40
N TYR A 554 -12.00 5.29 24.18
CA TYR A 554 -13.37 4.85 24.48
C TYR A 554 -13.71 4.98 25.96
N THR A 555 -12.86 4.51 26.84
CA THR A 555 -13.06 4.64 28.29
C THR A 555 -13.20 6.10 28.73
N ASN A 556 -12.36 6.99 28.20
CA ASN A 556 -12.43 8.41 28.47
C ASN A 556 -13.74 9.04 27.97
N ARG A 557 -14.20 8.62 26.79
CA ARG A 557 -15.49 9.04 26.24
C ARG A 557 -16.67 8.60 27.12
N LEU A 558 -16.69 7.33 27.53
CA LEU A 558 -17.72 6.80 28.43
C LEU A 558 -17.78 7.58 29.76
N LYS A 559 -16.63 7.88 30.36
CA LYS A 559 -16.55 8.68 31.58
C LYS A 559 -17.10 10.10 31.38
N ARG A 560 -16.81 10.73 30.23
CA ARG A 560 -17.42 12.05 29.88
C ARG A 560 -18.94 11.97 29.71
N GLN A 561 -19.46 10.81 29.29
CA GLN A 561 -20.90 10.54 29.19
C GLN A 561 -21.56 10.14 30.52
N GLY A 562 -20.76 10.03 31.62
CA GLY A 562 -21.29 9.71 32.95
C GLY A 562 -21.39 8.22 33.27
N PHE A 563 -20.77 7.35 32.48
CA PHE A 563 -20.72 5.92 32.79
C PHE A 563 -19.73 5.66 33.94
N GLU A 564 -20.19 4.92 34.97
CA GLU A 564 -19.45 4.57 36.15
C GLU A 564 -19.71 3.12 36.60
N GLY A 565 -18.87 2.60 37.50
CA GLY A 565 -19.04 1.30 38.15
C GLY A 565 -19.35 0.16 37.16
N ASN A 566 -20.39 -0.63 37.43
CA ASN A 566 -20.74 -1.79 36.61
C ASN A 566 -21.16 -1.42 35.17
N GLN A 567 -21.74 -0.24 34.98
CA GLN A 567 -22.13 0.20 33.63
C GLN A 567 -20.89 0.46 32.76
N LEU A 568 -19.88 1.16 33.31
CA LEU A 568 -18.60 1.37 32.66
C LEU A 568 -17.91 0.04 32.36
N ARG A 569 -17.85 -0.85 33.37
CA ARG A 569 -17.24 -2.17 33.23
C ARG A 569 -17.85 -2.99 32.11
N LEU A 570 -19.19 -3.00 31.98
CA LEU A 570 -19.91 -3.73 30.93
C LEU A 570 -19.52 -3.21 29.53
N GLN A 571 -19.43 -1.89 29.35
CA GLN A 571 -19.04 -1.29 28.07
C GLN A 571 -17.59 -1.60 27.73
N GLN A 572 -16.70 -1.60 28.71
CA GLN A 572 -15.30 -1.98 28.54
C GLN A 572 -15.14 -3.47 28.16
N GLN A 573 -15.94 -4.37 28.76
CA GLN A 573 -15.97 -5.77 28.37
C GLN A 573 -16.45 -5.93 26.91
N ARG A 574 -17.51 -5.20 26.52
CA ARG A 574 -18.00 -5.20 25.13
C ARG A 574 -16.95 -4.77 24.11
N PHE A 575 -16.09 -3.82 24.46
CA PHE A 575 -14.98 -3.41 23.60
C PHE A 575 -14.06 -4.60 23.28
N TYR A 576 -13.60 -5.34 24.29
CA TYR A 576 -12.71 -6.49 24.06
C TYR A 576 -13.41 -7.63 23.32
N LEU A 577 -14.68 -7.89 23.59
CA LEU A 577 -15.46 -8.88 22.84
C LEU A 577 -15.59 -8.46 21.37
N ALA A 578 -15.89 -7.19 21.11
CA ALA A 578 -15.96 -6.65 19.75
C ALA A 578 -14.60 -6.71 19.04
N TYR A 579 -13.50 -6.37 19.73
CA TYR A 579 -12.14 -6.51 19.20
C TYR A 579 -11.83 -7.95 18.78
N ALA A 580 -12.10 -8.92 19.66
CA ALA A 580 -11.88 -10.33 19.35
C ALA A 580 -12.76 -10.81 18.18
N HIS A 581 -13.97 -10.26 18.04
CA HIS A 581 -14.88 -10.57 16.94
C HIS A 581 -14.41 -10.04 15.59
N LEU A 582 -13.72 -8.87 15.54
CA LEU A 582 -13.09 -8.39 14.30
C LEU A 582 -12.11 -9.41 13.72
N TRP A 583 -11.45 -10.19 14.58
CA TRP A 583 -10.53 -11.25 14.22
C TRP A 583 -11.19 -12.64 14.13
N GLN A 584 -12.53 -12.70 14.19
CA GLN A 584 -13.26 -13.96 14.04
C GLN A 584 -12.81 -14.71 12.79
N ALA A 585 -12.32 -15.92 12.96
CA ALA A 585 -11.80 -16.75 11.88
C ALA A 585 -11.88 -18.24 12.20
N LYS A 586 -11.96 -19.05 11.14
CA LYS A 586 -11.67 -20.48 11.11
C LYS A 586 -10.72 -20.77 9.96
N TYR A 587 -9.63 -21.41 10.25
CA TYR A 587 -8.65 -21.84 9.25
C TYR A 587 -8.16 -23.27 9.53
N ASN A 588 -7.63 -23.93 8.50
CA ASN A 588 -7.05 -25.26 8.62
C ASN A 588 -5.53 -25.20 8.89
N ALA A 589 -4.97 -26.35 9.24
CA ALA A 589 -3.53 -26.46 9.55
C ALA A 589 -2.64 -26.10 8.35
N LEU A 590 -3.06 -26.41 7.13
CA LEU A 590 -2.31 -26.07 5.92
C LEU A 590 -2.20 -24.54 5.73
N TYR A 591 -3.30 -23.81 5.93
CA TYR A 591 -3.29 -22.36 5.89
C TYR A 591 -2.38 -21.77 6.97
N ALA A 592 -2.54 -22.23 8.21
CA ALA A 592 -1.75 -21.74 9.34
C ALA A 592 -0.24 -21.96 9.12
N GLN A 593 0.13 -23.11 8.59
CA GLN A 593 1.53 -23.44 8.27
C GLN A 593 2.08 -22.56 7.15
N GLU A 594 1.35 -22.39 6.03
CA GLU A 594 1.77 -21.50 4.94
C GLU A 594 1.89 -20.06 5.41
N PHE A 595 0.96 -19.58 6.21
CA PHE A 595 0.94 -18.22 6.72
C PHE A 595 2.15 -17.92 7.62
N THR A 596 2.50 -18.83 8.53
CA THR A 596 3.58 -18.63 9.50
C THR A 596 4.97 -18.97 8.98
N GLN A 597 5.09 -19.94 8.08
CA GLN A 597 6.38 -20.45 7.60
C GLN A 597 6.72 -20.00 6.17
N GLY A 598 5.72 -19.52 5.41
CA GLY A 598 5.86 -19.13 4.01
C GLY A 598 5.73 -20.30 3.03
N ARG A 599 5.45 -19.99 1.77
CA ARG A 599 5.33 -20.97 0.66
C ARG A 599 6.68 -21.15 0.00
N ASN A 600 7.40 -22.21 0.30
CA ASN A 600 8.72 -22.47 -0.28
C ASN A 600 8.69 -22.75 -1.80
N GLU A 601 7.56 -23.19 -2.38
CA GLU A 601 7.46 -23.58 -3.79
C GLU A 601 7.14 -22.45 -4.75
N LEU A 602 6.61 -21.31 -4.26
CA LEU A 602 6.19 -20.18 -5.11
C LEU A 602 6.96 -18.88 -4.85
N GLY A 603 7.96 -18.89 -3.96
CA GLY A 603 8.75 -17.70 -3.62
C GLY A 603 7.98 -16.62 -2.85
N ALA A 604 6.78 -16.92 -2.36
CA ALA A 604 6.06 -16.04 -1.44
C ALA A 604 6.71 -16.13 -0.05
N GLY A 605 7.10 -14.99 0.52
CA GLY A 605 7.57 -14.90 1.90
C GLY A 605 6.45 -15.23 2.89
N LYS A 606 6.82 -15.54 4.14
CA LYS A 606 5.82 -15.65 5.22
C LYS A 606 5.19 -14.29 5.49
N ASN A 607 3.97 -14.30 6.05
CA ASN A 607 3.24 -13.07 6.34
C ASN A 607 3.90 -12.29 7.50
N VAL A 608 3.93 -10.96 7.42
CA VAL A 608 4.47 -10.09 8.47
C VAL A 608 3.55 -9.97 9.69
N HIS A 609 2.28 -10.39 9.56
CA HIS A 609 1.30 -10.40 10.63
C HIS A 609 1.30 -11.74 11.38
N SER A 610 0.90 -11.71 12.63
CA SER A 610 0.49 -12.90 13.36
C SER A 610 -0.89 -13.38 12.87
N LEU A 611 -1.24 -14.66 13.07
CA LEU A 611 -2.58 -15.17 12.77
C LEU A 611 -3.63 -14.50 13.68
N GLU A 612 -4.88 -14.58 13.28
CA GLU A 612 -6.01 -13.91 13.94
C GLU A 612 -6.11 -14.25 15.45
N ARG A 613 -5.87 -15.51 15.81
CA ARG A 613 -5.87 -15.94 17.22
C ARG A 613 -4.73 -15.32 18.01
N GLU A 614 -3.53 -15.30 17.46
CA GLU A 614 -2.34 -14.72 18.10
C GLU A 614 -2.43 -13.20 18.17
N ARG A 615 -3.07 -12.53 17.19
CA ARG A 615 -3.35 -11.08 17.24
C ARG A 615 -4.27 -10.74 18.42
N VAL A 616 -5.27 -11.57 18.74
CA VAL A 616 -6.14 -11.37 19.90
C VAL A 616 -5.42 -11.72 21.20
N ASN A 617 -4.95 -12.97 21.32
CA ASN A 617 -4.38 -13.47 22.57
C ASN A 617 -3.09 -12.73 22.96
N GLY A 618 -2.21 -12.45 22.01
CA GLY A 618 -0.96 -11.75 22.25
C GLY A 618 -1.16 -10.31 22.74
N VAL A 619 -2.19 -9.61 22.25
CA VAL A 619 -2.54 -8.26 22.71
C VAL A 619 -3.08 -8.33 24.14
N VAL A 620 -4.12 -9.13 24.39
CA VAL A 620 -4.78 -9.13 25.71
C VAL A 620 -3.86 -9.57 26.84
N MET A 621 -2.89 -10.46 26.58
CA MET A 621 -1.86 -10.88 27.55
C MET A 621 -1.01 -9.71 28.07
N ASN A 622 -0.94 -8.60 27.33
CA ASN A 622 -0.15 -7.43 27.68
C ASN A 622 -1.01 -6.21 28.09
N THR A 623 -2.34 -6.35 28.16
CA THR A 623 -3.27 -5.25 28.44
C THR A 623 -3.85 -5.37 29.84
N ASP A 624 -3.40 -4.55 30.80
CA ASP A 624 -3.77 -4.64 32.22
C ASP A 624 -5.27 -4.65 32.48
N ALA A 625 -6.03 -3.80 31.78
CA ALA A 625 -7.48 -3.69 31.96
C ALA A 625 -8.22 -5.00 31.67
N TRP A 626 -7.73 -5.79 30.74
CA TRP A 626 -8.35 -7.07 30.38
C TRP A 626 -8.33 -8.07 31.56
N TYR A 627 -7.25 -8.09 32.33
CA TYR A 627 -7.16 -8.99 33.49
C TYR A 627 -8.26 -8.72 34.51
N ASP A 628 -8.49 -7.46 34.84
CA ASP A 628 -9.53 -7.07 35.78
C ASP A 628 -10.94 -7.29 35.22
N LEU A 629 -11.13 -7.01 33.93
CA LEU A 629 -12.44 -7.11 33.26
C LEU A 629 -12.93 -8.56 33.15
N PHE A 630 -12.02 -9.50 32.92
CA PHE A 630 -12.34 -10.92 32.68
C PHE A 630 -11.90 -11.87 33.79
N ASP A 631 -11.52 -11.34 34.96
CA ASP A 631 -11.13 -12.12 36.16
C ASP A 631 -9.99 -13.14 35.85
N VAL A 632 -8.98 -12.68 35.09
CA VAL A 632 -7.82 -13.49 34.71
C VAL A 632 -6.80 -13.51 35.83
N LYS A 633 -6.33 -14.69 36.20
CA LYS A 633 -5.50 -14.89 37.40
C LYS A 633 -4.39 -15.92 37.21
N PRO A 634 -3.44 -15.95 38.15
CA PRO A 634 -2.37 -16.96 38.12
C PRO A 634 -2.92 -18.38 37.97
N GLY A 635 -2.40 -19.10 37.00
CA GLY A 635 -2.85 -20.43 36.61
C GLY A 635 -3.63 -20.50 35.31
N ASP A 636 -4.19 -19.38 34.82
CA ASP A 636 -4.78 -19.28 33.49
C ASP A 636 -3.65 -19.27 32.42
N LYS A 637 -3.87 -19.85 31.25
CA LYS A 637 -2.81 -20.06 30.24
C LYS A 637 -2.25 -18.76 29.66
N LEU A 638 -3.10 -17.73 29.55
CA LEU A 638 -2.70 -16.41 29.03
C LEU A 638 -2.22 -15.46 30.16
N TYR A 639 -2.16 -15.94 31.43
CA TYR A 639 -1.73 -15.10 32.53
C TYR A 639 -0.24 -14.75 32.43
N ARG A 640 0.05 -13.47 32.50
CA ARG A 640 1.40 -12.91 32.71
C ARG A 640 1.40 -12.08 33.97
N LYS A 641 2.52 -12.15 34.72
CA LYS A 641 2.69 -11.27 35.87
C LYS A 641 2.75 -9.81 35.40
N PRO A 642 2.33 -8.84 36.23
CA PRO A 642 2.36 -7.42 35.85
C PRO A 642 3.72 -6.94 35.31
N GLU A 643 4.82 -7.38 35.91
CA GLU A 643 6.18 -7.03 35.48
C GLU A 643 6.63 -7.70 34.16
N GLU A 644 5.89 -8.69 33.69
CA GLU A 644 6.15 -9.40 32.42
C GLU A 644 5.28 -8.84 31.28
N ARG A 645 4.28 -8.00 31.57
CA ARG A 645 3.44 -7.36 30.57
C ARG A 645 4.20 -6.24 29.89
N VAL A 646 4.10 -6.16 28.59
CA VAL A 646 4.86 -5.20 27.81
C VAL A 646 4.05 -3.94 27.56
N HIS A 647 4.57 -2.81 28.01
CA HIS A 647 4.00 -1.48 27.77
C HIS A 647 5.05 -0.66 27.02
N ILE A 648 4.84 -0.44 25.72
CA ILE A 648 5.79 0.31 24.88
C ILE A 648 5.45 1.81 24.95
N TRP A 649 4.21 2.17 24.69
CA TRP A 649 3.76 3.57 24.61
C TRP A 649 2.70 3.95 25.64
#